data_83c4c8f65ee76b236594bf80f856d726
#
_entry.id   83c4c8f65ee76b236594bf80f856d726
#
_cell.length_a   1.000
_cell.length_b   1.000
_cell.length_c   1.000
_cell.angle_alpha   90.00
_cell.angle_beta   90.00
_cell.angle_gamma   90.00
#
_symmetry.space_group_name_H-M   'P 1'
#
loop_
_entity.id
_entity.type
_entity.pdbx_description
1 polymer ?
#
loop_
_entity_poly.entity_id
_entity_poly.type
_entity_poly.pdbx_seq_one_letter_code
_entity_poly.pdbx_strand_id
1 'polypeptide(L)'
;MLICAVLFAIFICLLELSPPCHRKLKSTLKKKFHKINEGISDPGTSILLNEIYTDLYITEGGSGEVNNEHEVRQIEAASRRSVTQETPIKCNDLFKDQSIRTVLTKGVAGIGKTVSVQKFILDWTEGKANQDVFFVFPLPFRELNLIKTKKLSLVDLLYQFFKDTKDLKPKDYHCYKVMFIFDGLDECRLTLDFQNNKRVSDVTQSASVDVLLTNLIQGNLLPSALLWITTRPAAANQIPPDCIDQVTEVRGFNDPQKEEYFRKRIRDQSLAKRIITHIRSSRSLYIMCHIPVFCWISATVLERMLGEAEGGEIPKTLTQMFTHFLIFQLKHRSQKYQRESDVDLDQTREIILALGKLAFQQLEKGNLIFYEEDLRECSIDVREVSVYSGVCTQIFRQESGLHLGKVFSFVHLSVQEFLETMSDFLKRAVDKALQSENGHLDLFLRFLLGLSLESNQTLLRGLLIQTENMSHSTEEVVEYIKQKIRENPSPEKSISLFHCLNELNDHSLVQEVQKYLNRGGSSDLSGVKLSPDQWSAVAFVMLNSEEELDEFNLRKCERALYLDYFQKKVHSHRLEHLVFLIDYHFSLRLGWCNLSEKSCADLASALSSNYSTLRELNLSYNKLQDSGVKLLSAGLKSSHCKLEKLE
;
A
#
# COMPACT_ATOMS: atom_id res chain seq x y z
N MET A 1 -7.90 -4.79 -50.51
CA MET A 1 -7.87 -3.33 -50.64
C MET A 1 -9.25 -2.68 -50.51
N LEU A 2 -10.30 -3.14 -51.21
CA LEU A 2 -11.64 -2.54 -51.12
C LEU A 2 -12.24 -2.58 -49.72
N ILE A 3 -12.11 -3.70 -48.97
CA ILE A 3 -12.62 -3.85 -47.62
C ILE A 3 -11.88 -2.89 -46.64
N CYS A 4 -10.58 -2.71 -46.79
CA CYS A 4 -9.82 -1.76 -46.00
C CYS A 4 -10.22 -0.30 -46.31
N ALA A 5 -10.49 0.01 -47.58
CA ALA A 5 -10.94 1.34 -47.97
C ALA A 5 -12.36 1.63 -47.48
N VAL A 6 -13.26 0.63 -47.49
CA VAL A 6 -14.62 0.75 -46.95
C VAL A 6 -14.59 0.88 -45.42
N LEU A 7 -13.78 0.08 -44.72
CA LEU A 7 -13.59 0.21 -43.29
C LEU A 7 -12.96 1.56 -42.90
N PHE A 8 -12.01 2.05 -43.70
CA PHE A 8 -11.41 3.36 -43.53
C PHE A 8 -12.40 4.51 -43.81
N ALA A 9 -13.23 4.38 -44.85
CA ALA A 9 -14.28 5.34 -45.14
C ALA A 9 -15.39 5.33 -44.07
N ILE A 10 -15.77 4.15 -43.56
CA ILE A 10 -16.71 4.03 -42.43
C ILE A 10 -16.08 4.63 -41.17
N PHE A 11 -14.80 4.41 -40.92
CA PHE A 11 -14.05 4.99 -39.79
C PHE A 11 -13.95 6.52 -39.88
N ILE A 12 -13.69 7.06 -41.08
CA ILE A 12 -13.70 8.52 -41.31
C ILE A 12 -15.12 9.08 -41.14
N CYS A 13 -16.15 8.42 -41.67
CA CYS A 13 -17.53 8.82 -41.50
C CYS A 13 -17.98 8.79 -40.04
N LEU A 14 -17.53 7.79 -39.25
CA LEU A 14 -17.79 7.73 -37.81
C LEU A 14 -17.03 8.82 -37.06
N LEU A 15 -15.81 9.20 -37.48
CA LEU A 15 -15.06 10.32 -36.91
C LEU A 15 -15.69 11.69 -37.23
N GLU A 16 -16.30 11.85 -38.42
CA GLU A 16 -17.04 13.08 -38.79
C GLU A 16 -18.40 13.17 -38.09
N LEU A 17 -19.02 12.04 -37.72
CA LEU A 17 -20.29 11.95 -36.98
C LEU A 17 -20.10 11.99 -35.45
N SER A 18 -18.84 12.00 -34.93
CA SER A 18 -18.63 12.07 -33.49
C SER A 18 -19.12 13.42 -32.95
N PRO A 19 -20.00 13.42 -31.91
CA PRO A 19 -20.50 14.65 -31.33
C PRO A 19 -19.34 15.60 -30.96
N PRO A 20 -19.46 16.91 -31.20
CA PRO A 20 -18.40 17.87 -30.83
C PRO A 20 -17.97 17.78 -29.36
N CYS A 21 -18.87 17.36 -28.48
CA CYS A 21 -18.63 17.14 -27.08
C CYS A 21 -17.61 16.02 -26.82
N HIS A 22 -17.56 14.96 -27.61
CA HIS A 22 -16.60 13.87 -27.48
C HIS A 22 -15.15 14.37 -27.65
N ARG A 23 -14.87 15.15 -28.69
CA ARG A 23 -13.55 15.74 -28.94
C ARG A 23 -13.13 16.73 -27.82
N LYS A 24 -14.10 17.53 -27.35
CA LYS A 24 -13.87 18.47 -26.23
C LYS A 24 -13.54 17.70 -24.95
N LEU A 25 -14.34 16.69 -24.60
CA LEU A 25 -14.10 15.84 -23.42
C LEU A 25 -12.72 15.19 -23.48
N LYS A 26 -12.33 14.56 -24.61
CA LYS A 26 -10.97 14.00 -24.79
C LYS A 26 -9.89 15.06 -24.59
N SER A 27 -10.05 16.25 -25.15
CA SER A 27 -9.11 17.35 -24.99
C SER A 27 -8.97 17.82 -23.54
N THR A 28 -10.11 17.94 -22.82
CA THR A 28 -10.15 18.36 -21.41
C THR A 28 -9.47 17.32 -20.54
N LEU A 29 -9.80 16.04 -20.69
CA LEU A 29 -9.19 14.96 -19.93
C LEU A 29 -7.70 14.79 -20.25
N LYS A 30 -7.29 14.93 -21.53
CA LYS A 30 -5.88 14.91 -21.90
C LYS A 30 -5.10 16.02 -21.19
N LYS A 31 -5.59 17.26 -21.19
CA LYS A 31 -4.94 18.38 -20.49
C LYS A 31 -4.82 18.13 -19.00
N LYS A 32 -5.81 17.45 -18.40
CA LYS A 32 -5.82 17.17 -16.98
C LYS A 32 -4.84 16.05 -16.60
N PHE A 33 -4.79 14.97 -17.37
CA PHE A 33 -4.06 13.74 -16.98
C PHE A 33 -2.70 13.55 -17.66
N HIS A 34 -2.27 14.43 -18.58
CA HIS A 34 -0.96 14.31 -19.24
C HIS A 34 0.23 14.59 -18.32
N LYS A 35 -0.01 15.20 -17.17
CA LYS A 35 1.01 15.59 -16.19
C LYS A 35 0.75 14.92 -14.85
N ILE A 36 1.82 14.49 -14.20
CA ILE A 36 1.79 14.03 -12.82
C ILE A 36 2.56 15.03 -11.95
N ASN A 37 1.98 15.36 -10.79
CA ASN A 37 2.65 16.18 -9.80
C ASN A 37 3.47 15.25 -8.89
N GLU A 38 4.64 14.84 -9.31
CA GLU A 38 5.65 14.26 -8.43
C GLU A 38 6.51 15.41 -7.88
N GLY A 39 6.11 15.93 -6.77
CA GLY A 39 6.64 16.93 -5.85
C GLY A 39 7.99 17.50 -6.08
N ILE A 40 8.80 18.15 -6.08
CA ILE A 40 9.94 19.05 -6.19
C ILE A 40 10.03 19.63 -7.60
N SER A 41 9.00 20.21 -8.04
CA SER A 41 9.15 21.12 -9.13
C SER A 41 8.71 22.49 -8.65
N ASP A 42 9.52 23.46 -8.91
CA ASP A 42 9.05 24.84 -8.92
C ASP A 42 7.66 24.89 -9.53
N PRO A 43 6.77 25.82 -9.12
CA PRO A 43 5.52 26.03 -9.81
C PRO A 43 5.83 26.27 -11.31
N GLY A 44 5.77 25.23 -12.12
CA GLY A 44 6.16 25.24 -13.53
C GLY A 44 6.83 23.97 -14.07
N THR A 45 7.44 23.14 -13.25
CA THR A 45 8.07 21.87 -13.68
C THR A 45 7.18 20.68 -13.31
N SER A 46 6.11 20.47 -14.06
CA SER A 46 5.33 19.21 -13.99
C SER A 46 5.95 18.22 -14.97
N ILE A 47 6.18 16.99 -14.50
CA ILE A 47 6.71 15.89 -15.32
C ILE A 47 5.55 15.30 -16.14
N LEU A 48 5.82 14.96 -17.40
CA LEU A 48 4.82 14.27 -18.23
C LEU A 48 4.63 12.85 -17.69
N LEU A 49 3.38 12.43 -17.51
CA LEU A 49 3.06 11.09 -17.02
C LEU A 49 3.77 10.00 -17.83
N ASN A 50 3.79 10.11 -19.16
CA ASN A 50 4.41 9.12 -20.04
C ASN A 50 5.95 9.03 -19.90
N GLU A 51 6.62 10.05 -19.35
CA GLU A 51 8.08 10.04 -19.16
C GLU A 51 8.50 9.23 -17.92
N ILE A 52 7.68 9.28 -16.87
CA ILE A 52 8.02 8.62 -15.59
C ILE A 52 7.24 7.34 -15.35
N TYR A 53 6.13 7.15 -16.08
CA TYR A 53 5.28 5.98 -15.89
C TYR A 53 6.08 4.69 -16.05
N THR A 54 6.02 3.87 -15.01
CA THR A 54 6.50 2.49 -15.01
C THR A 54 5.28 1.59 -14.88
N ASP A 55 5.18 0.58 -15.75
CA ASP A 55 4.05 -0.35 -15.72
C ASP A 55 3.94 -0.97 -14.33
N LEU A 56 2.73 -0.97 -13.77
CA LEU A 56 2.48 -1.58 -12.47
C LEU A 56 2.19 -3.07 -12.63
N TYR A 57 2.60 -3.83 -11.65
CA TYR A 57 2.27 -5.25 -11.59
C TYR A 57 0.83 -5.39 -11.07
N ILE A 58 -0.10 -5.69 -11.98
CA ILE A 58 -1.51 -5.94 -11.68
C ILE A 58 -1.77 -7.42 -11.94
N THR A 59 -2.46 -8.11 -11.04
CA THR A 59 -2.79 -9.53 -11.17
C THR A 59 -4.29 -9.75 -11.24
N GLU A 60 -4.70 -10.79 -11.95
CA GLU A 60 -6.04 -11.34 -11.93
C GLU A 60 -6.27 -12.19 -10.68
N GLY A 61 -7.45 -12.04 -10.10
CA GLY A 61 -7.89 -12.92 -9.03
C GLY A 61 -7.32 -12.53 -7.67
N GLY A 62 -8.11 -11.92 -6.86
CA GLY A 62 -7.97 -11.94 -5.42
C GLY A 62 -9.07 -12.83 -4.87
N SER A 63 -8.84 -13.61 -3.81
CA SER A 63 -9.94 -14.10 -3.00
C SER A 63 -10.83 -12.92 -2.65
N GLY A 64 -12.14 -13.07 -2.76
CA GLY A 64 -13.09 -12.01 -2.37
C GLY A 64 -13.03 -11.67 -0.88
N GLU A 65 -12.10 -12.24 -0.13
CA GLU A 65 -11.90 -12.02 1.29
C GLU A 65 -11.33 -10.63 1.55
N VAL A 66 -11.89 -10.01 2.59
CA VAL A 66 -11.46 -8.71 3.09
C VAL A 66 -10.20 -8.90 3.91
N ASN A 67 -9.14 -8.23 3.54
CA ASN A 67 -7.94 -8.17 4.36
C ASN A 67 -7.99 -6.89 5.21
N ASN A 68 -8.23 -7.06 6.51
CA ASN A 68 -8.31 -5.98 7.49
C ASN A 68 -6.96 -5.66 8.16
N GLU A 69 -5.89 -6.39 7.80
CA GLU A 69 -4.56 -6.08 8.33
C GLU A 69 -4.06 -4.72 7.84
N HIS A 70 -3.26 -4.09 8.68
CA HIS A 70 -2.63 -2.83 8.31
C HIS A 70 -1.74 -2.99 7.07
N GLU A 71 -1.74 -1.97 6.21
CA GLU A 71 -1.11 -2.01 4.89
C GLU A 71 0.39 -2.33 4.94
N VAL A 72 1.10 -1.92 5.99
CA VAL A 72 2.52 -2.27 6.21
C VAL A 72 2.73 -3.78 6.26
N ARG A 73 1.88 -4.52 6.96
CA ARG A 73 1.95 -5.99 7.00
C ARG A 73 1.64 -6.61 5.65
N GLN A 74 0.65 -6.06 4.94
CA GLN A 74 0.31 -6.52 3.58
C GLN A 74 1.49 -6.33 2.62
N ILE A 75 2.22 -5.22 2.70
CA ILE A 75 3.40 -4.92 1.88
C ILE A 75 4.53 -5.88 2.21
N GLU A 76 4.81 -6.09 3.49
CA GLU A 76 5.82 -7.03 3.96
C GLU A 76 5.52 -8.46 3.50
N ALA A 77 4.26 -8.88 3.57
CA ALA A 77 3.82 -10.17 3.05
C ALA A 77 3.95 -10.26 1.52
N ALA A 78 3.54 -9.21 0.79
CA ALA A 78 3.62 -9.17 -0.68
C ALA A 78 5.08 -9.19 -1.18
N SER A 79 6.02 -8.55 -0.46
CA SER A 79 7.44 -8.53 -0.82
C SER A 79 8.12 -9.90 -0.77
N ARG A 80 7.51 -10.87 -0.12
CA ARG A 80 8.02 -12.22 0.13
C ARG A 80 7.45 -13.27 -0.83
N ARG A 81 6.42 -12.91 -1.61
CA ARG A 81 5.77 -13.84 -2.55
C ARG A 81 6.58 -13.98 -3.82
N SER A 82 6.86 -15.22 -4.20
CA SER A 82 7.45 -15.54 -5.50
C SER A 82 6.48 -15.22 -6.64
N VAL A 83 6.96 -14.51 -7.65
CA VAL A 83 6.19 -14.00 -8.81
C VAL A 83 5.73 -15.11 -9.78
N THR A 84 6.05 -16.37 -9.53
CA THR A 84 6.06 -17.44 -10.53
C THR A 84 4.70 -17.99 -10.99
N GLN A 85 3.55 -17.53 -10.47
CA GLN A 85 2.24 -18.11 -10.81
C GLN A 85 1.12 -17.12 -11.16
N GLU A 86 1.35 -15.83 -11.11
CA GLU A 86 0.29 -14.86 -11.39
C GLU A 86 0.47 -14.27 -12.79
N THR A 87 -0.60 -14.27 -13.59
CA THR A 87 -0.61 -13.63 -14.91
C THR A 87 -0.67 -12.11 -14.75
N PRO A 88 0.37 -11.36 -15.15
CA PRO A 88 0.32 -9.92 -15.09
C PRO A 88 -0.64 -9.35 -16.14
N ILE A 89 -1.46 -8.39 -15.75
CA ILE A 89 -2.38 -7.67 -16.62
C ILE A 89 -1.94 -6.21 -16.70
N LYS A 90 -2.02 -5.61 -17.87
CA LYS A 90 -1.87 -4.15 -18.02
C LYS A 90 -3.17 -3.45 -17.71
N CYS A 91 -3.13 -2.23 -17.19
CA CYS A 91 -4.34 -1.44 -16.91
C CYS A 91 -5.24 -1.25 -18.15
N ASN A 92 -4.65 -1.20 -19.35
CA ASN A 92 -5.39 -1.11 -20.61
C ASN A 92 -6.08 -2.42 -21.03
N ASP A 93 -5.77 -3.53 -20.38
CA ASP A 93 -6.25 -4.86 -20.74
C ASP A 93 -7.39 -5.36 -19.84
N LEU A 94 -7.76 -4.58 -18.83
CA LEU A 94 -8.79 -4.92 -17.83
C LEU A 94 -10.16 -5.27 -18.42
N PHE A 95 -10.52 -4.72 -19.59
CA PHE A 95 -11.80 -4.92 -20.26
C PHE A 95 -11.64 -5.60 -21.63
N LYS A 96 -10.57 -6.39 -21.81
CA LYS A 96 -10.38 -7.16 -23.07
C LYS A 96 -11.43 -8.24 -23.26
N ASP A 97 -11.83 -8.88 -22.20
CA ASP A 97 -12.96 -9.82 -22.22
C ASP A 97 -14.27 -9.01 -22.24
N GLN A 98 -15.05 -9.18 -23.30
CA GLN A 98 -16.31 -8.46 -23.51
C GLN A 98 -17.42 -8.89 -22.53
N SER A 99 -17.25 -9.99 -21.83
CA SER A 99 -18.19 -10.46 -20.78
C SER A 99 -18.07 -9.64 -19.51
N ILE A 100 -16.91 -8.97 -19.28
CA ILE A 100 -16.61 -8.18 -18.09
C ILE A 100 -17.23 -6.79 -18.23
N ARG A 101 -18.13 -6.47 -17.31
CA ARG A 101 -18.75 -5.15 -17.17
C ARG A 101 -18.15 -4.36 -16.02
N THR A 102 -17.95 -4.99 -14.86
CA THR A 102 -17.54 -4.36 -13.60
C THR A 102 -16.23 -4.94 -13.11
N VAL A 103 -15.19 -4.11 -13.05
CA VAL A 103 -13.87 -4.46 -12.51
C VAL A 103 -13.66 -3.75 -11.20
N LEU A 104 -13.33 -4.50 -10.14
CA LEU A 104 -12.88 -3.98 -8.85
C LEU A 104 -11.38 -4.18 -8.71
N THR A 105 -10.61 -3.09 -8.65
CA THR A 105 -9.16 -3.12 -8.47
C THR A 105 -8.80 -2.78 -7.04
N LYS A 106 -8.22 -3.76 -6.32
CA LYS A 106 -7.73 -3.61 -4.94
C LYS A 106 -6.25 -3.21 -4.92
N GLY A 107 -5.84 -2.54 -3.85
CA GLY A 107 -4.42 -2.26 -3.58
C GLY A 107 -4.23 -1.29 -2.43
N VAL A 108 -3.12 -1.39 -1.73
CA VAL A 108 -2.77 -0.53 -0.59
C VAL A 108 -2.59 0.95 -0.99
N ALA A 109 -2.50 1.85 -0.02
CA ALA A 109 -2.25 3.27 -0.30
C ALA A 109 -0.93 3.47 -1.04
N GLY A 110 -0.90 4.45 -1.96
CA GLY A 110 0.31 4.81 -2.71
C GLY A 110 0.82 3.77 -3.70
N ILE A 111 0.13 2.63 -3.86
CA ILE A 111 0.53 1.53 -4.76
C ILE A 111 0.37 1.87 -6.25
N GLY A 112 -0.29 2.97 -6.57
CA GLY A 112 -0.43 3.45 -7.94
C GLY A 112 -1.81 3.26 -8.58
N LYS A 113 -2.88 2.91 -7.85
CA LYS A 113 -4.25 2.75 -8.39
C LYS A 113 -4.69 3.96 -9.21
N THR A 114 -4.65 5.15 -8.63
CA THR A 114 -5.01 6.42 -9.30
C THR A 114 -4.12 6.71 -10.51
N VAL A 115 -2.82 6.37 -10.44
CA VAL A 115 -1.89 6.55 -11.57
C VAL A 115 -2.24 5.62 -12.72
N SER A 116 -2.67 4.38 -12.43
CA SER A 116 -3.18 3.45 -13.45
C SER A 116 -4.43 3.98 -14.14
N VAL A 117 -5.36 4.57 -13.36
CA VAL A 117 -6.56 5.24 -13.92
C VAL A 117 -6.16 6.41 -14.80
N GLN A 118 -5.23 7.26 -14.36
CA GLN A 118 -4.73 8.39 -15.16
C GLN A 118 -4.08 7.93 -16.46
N LYS A 119 -3.27 6.87 -16.40
CA LYS A 119 -2.62 6.29 -17.57
C LYS A 119 -3.62 5.72 -18.57
N PHE A 120 -4.62 4.96 -18.11
CA PHE A 120 -5.71 4.45 -18.93
C PHE A 120 -6.44 5.58 -19.66
N ILE A 121 -6.84 6.63 -18.93
CA ILE A 121 -7.55 7.78 -19.50
C ILE A 121 -6.66 8.51 -20.53
N LEU A 122 -5.38 8.70 -20.22
CA LEU A 122 -4.43 9.34 -21.12
C LEU A 122 -4.27 8.56 -22.42
N ASP A 123 -4.08 7.24 -22.34
CA ASP A 123 -3.95 6.37 -23.53
C ASP A 123 -5.24 6.35 -24.36
N TRP A 124 -6.41 6.36 -23.71
CA TRP A 124 -7.69 6.50 -24.40
C TRP A 124 -7.80 7.85 -25.12
N THR A 125 -7.42 8.97 -24.46
CA THR A 125 -7.49 10.30 -25.10
C THR A 125 -6.51 10.45 -26.26
N GLU A 126 -5.37 9.76 -26.20
CA GLU A 126 -4.33 9.76 -27.23
C GLU A 126 -4.59 8.77 -28.38
N GLY A 127 -5.64 7.98 -28.30
CA GLY A 127 -5.97 6.99 -29.31
C GLY A 127 -5.09 5.73 -29.28
N LYS A 128 -4.36 5.50 -28.18
CA LYS A 128 -3.43 4.38 -28.04
C LYS A 128 -4.09 3.07 -27.61
N ALA A 129 -5.17 3.15 -26.80
CA ALA A 129 -5.89 2.00 -26.27
C ALA A 129 -7.38 2.29 -26.09
N ASN A 130 -8.19 1.24 -25.92
CA ASN A 130 -9.60 1.28 -25.53
C ASN A 130 -10.50 2.18 -26.41
N GLN A 131 -10.24 2.20 -27.72
CA GLN A 131 -10.95 3.06 -28.67
C GLN A 131 -12.37 2.57 -29.00
N ASP A 132 -12.73 1.37 -28.58
CA ASP A 132 -14.08 0.82 -28.59
C ASP A 132 -15.00 1.50 -27.54
N VAL A 133 -14.41 2.08 -26.48
CA VAL A 133 -15.13 2.90 -25.49
C VAL A 133 -15.26 4.32 -26.02
N PHE A 134 -16.51 4.77 -26.22
CA PHE A 134 -16.75 6.07 -26.81
C PHE A 134 -16.63 7.22 -25.79
N PHE A 135 -17.18 7.06 -24.59
CA PHE A 135 -17.07 8.04 -23.50
C PHE A 135 -16.47 7.41 -22.25
N VAL A 136 -15.52 8.10 -21.63
CA VAL A 136 -14.93 7.75 -20.32
C VAL A 136 -15.20 8.88 -19.34
N PHE A 137 -15.85 8.54 -18.22
CA PHE A 137 -16.24 9.47 -17.15
C PHE A 137 -15.54 9.11 -15.83
N PRO A 138 -14.39 9.74 -15.52
CA PRO A 138 -13.76 9.57 -14.21
C PRO A 138 -14.52 10.34 -13.13
N LEU A 139 -15.02 9.62 -12.13
CA LEU A 139 -15.82 10.13 -11.01
C LEU A 139 -15.17 9.70 -9.67
N PRO A 140 -14.17 10.43 -9.16
CA PRO A 140 -13.54 10.08 -7.89
C PRO A 140 -14.51 10.22 -6.71
N PHE A 141 -14.53 9.24 -5.80
CA PHE A 141 -15.44 9.28 -4.63
C PHE A 141 -15.24 10.51 -3.76
N ARG A 142 -14.01 10.99 -3.61
CA ARG A 142 -13.69 12.22 -2.87
C ARG A 142 -14.43 13.46 -3.40
N GLU A 143 -14.69 13.54 -4.70
CA GLU A 143 -15.48 14.63 -5.29
C GLU A 143 -16.99 14.37 -5.21
N LEU A 144 -17.42 13.11 -5.34
CA LEU A 144 -18.81 12.72 -5.17
C LEU A 144 -19.32 13.01 -3.75
N ASN A 145 -18.49 12.90 -2.74
CA ASN A 145 -18.82 13.26 -1.36
C ASN A 145 -19.28 14.73 -1.19
N LEU A 146 -18.75 15.65 -2.03
CA LEU A 146 -19.08 17.08 -1.95
C LEU A 146 -20.52 17.38 -2.37
N ILE A 147 -21.15 16.44 -3.06
CA ILE A 147 -22.53 16.58 -3.55
C ILE A 147 -23.50 15.56 -2.93
N LYS A 148 -23.11 14.90 -1.85
CA LYS A 148 -23.87 13.81 -1.18
C LYS A 148 -25.30 14.21 -0.82
N THR A 149 -25.55 15.47 -0.51
CA THR A 149 -26.88 15.99 -0.10
C THR A 149 -27.77 16.41 -1.27
N LYS A 150 -27.23 16.43 -2.51
CA LYS A 150 -27.98 16.86 -3.68
C LYS A 150 -28.80 15.73 -4.26
N LYS A 151 -30.00 16.08 -4.78
CA LYS A 151 -30.80 15.21 -5.65
C LYS A 151 -30.61 15.64 -7.10
N LEU A 152 -30.11 14.73 -7.93
CA LEU A 152 -29.72 14.99 -9.32
C LEU A 152 -30.13 13.80 -10.18
N SER A 153 -30.33 14.02 -11.48
CA SER A 153 -30.34 12.93 -12.45
C SER A 153 -28.90 12.52 -12.80
N LEU A 154 -28.71 11.36 -13.42
CA LEU A 154 -27.37 10.96 -13.90
C LEU A 154 -26.83 11.97 -14.92
N VAL A 155 -27.69 12.49 -15.78
CA VAL A 155 -27.34 13.53 -16.76
C VAL A 155 -26.86 14.79 -16.09
N ASP A 156 -27.56 15.26 -15.03
CA ASP A 156 -27.16 16.43 -14.26
C ASP A 156 -25.85 16.22 -13.52
N LEU A 157 -25.66 15.01 -12.95
CA LEU A 157 -24.42 14.63 -12.29
C LEU A 157 -23.24 14.73 -13.27
N LEU A 158 -23.37 14.12 -14.44
CA LEU A 158 -22.32 14.16 -15.46
C LEU A 158 -22.07 15.58 -15.97
N TYR A 159 -23.11 16.39 -16.12
CA TYR A 159 -22.95 17.79 -16.51
C TYR A 159 -22.23 18.63 -15.44
N GLN A 160 -22.42 18.33 -14.15
CA GLN A 160 -21.66 19.02 -13.10
C GLN A 160 -20.15 18.74 -13.18
N PHE A 161 -19.77 17.48 -13.49
CA PHE A 161 -18.38 17.09 -13.63
C PHE A 161 -17.78 17.43 -14.99
N PHE A 162 -18.57 17.32 -16.05
CA PHE A 162 -18.12 17.43 -17.44
C PHE A 162 -19.01 18.39 -18.21
N LYS A 163 -18.72 19.69 -18.11
CA LYS A 163 -19.50 20.75 -18.79
C LYS A 163 -19.55 20.57 -20.31
N ASP A 164 -18.57 19.86 -20.86
CA ASP A 164 -18.52 19.54 -22.30
C ASP A 164 -19.65 18.58 -22.74
N THR A 165 -20.34 17.91 -21.79
CA THR A 165 -21.43 16.96 -22.09
C THR A 165 -22.79 17.61 -22.25
N LYS A 166 -22.90 18.94 -22.22
CA LYS A 166 -24.17 19.69 -22.30
C LYS A 166 -25.04 19.32 -23.50
N ASP A 167 -24.40 18.96 -24.61
CA ASP A 167 -25.10 18.66 -25.88
C ASP A 167 -25.51 17.18 -25.98
N LEU A 168 -25.15 16.31 -25.00
CA LEU A 168 -25.54 14.90 -24.97
C LEU A 168 -27.03 14.76 -24.59
N LYS A 169 -27.76 14.01 -25.38
CA LYS A 169 -29.15 13.67 -25.09
C LYS A 169 -29.21 12.37 -24.25
N PRO A 170 -30.26 12.16 -23.45
CA PRO A 170 -30.44 10.96 -22.66
C PRO A 170 -30.29 9.65 -23.46
N LYS A 171 -30.74 9.60 -24.71
CA LYS A 171 -30.60 8.46 -25.61
C LYS A 171 -29.15 8.13 -25.97
N ASP A 172 -28.26 9.12 -25.99
CA ASP A 172 -26.87 8.96 -26.41
C ASP A 172 -26.09 8.07 -25.42
N TYR A 173 -26.44 8.13 -24.12
CA TYR A 173 -25.85 7.26 -23.09
C TYR A 173 -26.19 5.77 -23.27
N HIS A 174 -27.26 5.44 -24.00
CA HIS A 174 -27.62 4.07 -24.34
C HIS A 174 -27.07 3.65 -25.72
N CYS A 175 -26.81 4.61 -26.61
CA CYS A 175 -26.33 4.32 -27.97
C CYS A 175 -24.81 4.13 -28.04
N TYR A 176 -24.07 4.83 -27.20
CA TYR A 176 -22.60 4.76 -27.16
C TYR A 176 -22.10 3.82 -26.06
N LYS A 177 -20.98 3.16 -26.29
CA LYS A 177 -20.26 2.40 -25.21
C LYS A 177 -19.66 3.39 -24.25
N VAL A 178 -20.16 3.41 -23.03
CA VAL A 178 -19.78 4.35 -21.96
C VAL A 178 -19.05 3.62 -20.85
N MET A 179 -18.05 4.26 -20.28
CA MET A 179 -17.31 3.75 -19.14
C MET A 179 -17.30 4.77 -18.00
N PHE A 180 -17.58 4.29 -16.81
CA PHE A 180 -17.43 5.06 -15.57
C PHE A 180 -16.24 4.54 -14.78
N ILE A 181 -15.40 5.44 -14.28
CA ILE A 181 -14.27 5.10 -13.42
C ILE A 181 -14.49 5.75 -12.07
N PHE A 182 -14.74 4.93 -11.06
CA PHE A 182 -14.91 5.34 -9.67
C PHE A 182 -13.61 5.12 -8.91
N ASP A 183 -12.80 6.16 -8.75
CA ASP A 183 -11.51 6.06 -8.08
C ASP A 183 -11.64 6.33 -6.58
N GLY A 184 -11.13 5.40 -5.74
CA GLY A 184 -11.01 5.56 -4.29
C GLY A 184 -12.30 5.28 -3.51
N LEU A 185 -12.89 4.08 -3.62
CA LEU A 185 -14.07 3.68 -2.83
C LEU A 185 -13.82 3.76 -1.32
N ASP A 186 -12.60 3.53 -0.86
CA ASP A 186 -12.18 3.69 0.53
C ASP A 186 -12.30 5.15 1.05
N GLU A 187 -12.37 6.12 0.14
CA GLU A 187 -12.61 7.54 0.45
C GLU A 187 -14.11 7.91 0.47
N CYS A 188 -14.99 6.94 0.18
CA CYS A 188 -16.43 7.17 0.06
C CYS A 188 -17.08 7.47 1.40
N ARG A 189 -17.78 8.61 1.50
CA ARG A 189 -18.61 9.01 2.65
C ARG A 189 -20.11 8.93 2.33
N LEU A 190 -20.49 8.25 1.24
CA LEU A 190 -21.87 7.97 0.85
C LEU A 190 -22.29 6.64 1.47
N THR A 191 -23.55 6.55 1.89
CA THR A 191 -24.13 5.29 2.38
C THR A 191 -24.60 4.48 1.17
N LEU A 192 -23.72 3.63 0.61
CA LEU A 192 -24.06 2.79 -0.53
C LEU A 192 -24.96 1.62 -0.09
N ASP A 193 -26.26 1.85 0.03
CA ASP A 193 -27.24 0.83 0.42
C ASP A 193 -27.77 0.07 -0.79
N PHE A 194 -27.15 -1.07 -1.07
CA PHE A 194 -27.52 -1.94 -2.20
C PHE A 194 -28.83 -2.70 -1.99
N GLN A 195 -29.34 -2.77 -0.76
CA GLN A 195 -30.56 -3.54 -0.42
C GLN A 195 -31.80 -2.68 -0.42
N ASN A 196 -31.73 -1.47 0.14
CA ASN A 196 -32.90 -0.65 0.41
C ASN A 196 -33.05 0.56 -0.54
N ASN A 197 -32.02 0.87 -1.35
CA ASN A 197 -32.09 1.97 -2.29
C ASN A 197 -33.15 1.73 -3.37
N LYS A 198 -33.96 2.79 -3.66
CA LYS A 198 -34.99 2.75 -4.69
C LYS A 198 -34.38 2.44 -6.05
N ARG A 199 -35.01 1.55 -6.79
CA ARG A 199 -34.61 1.23 -8.18
C ARG A 199 -34.82 2.43 -9.10
N VAL A 200 -33.79 2.78 -9.85
CA VAL A 200 -33.77 3.84 -10.87
C VAL A 200 -33.22 3.24 -12.16
N SER A 201 -33.95 3.39 -13.26
CA SER A 201 -33.56 2.89 -14.59
C SER A 201 -33.47 3.96 -15.67
N ASP A 202 -33.98 5.17 -15.37
CA ASP A 202 -33.98 6.29 -16.30
C ASP A 202 -32.87 7.30 -15.90
N VAL A 203 -32.01 7.63 -16.85
CA VAL A 203 -30.88 8.56 -16.67
C VAL A 203 -31.33 10.00 -16.37
N THR A 204 -32.60 10.35 -16.64
CA THR A 204 -33.20 11.66 -16.34
C THR A 204 -33.91 11.71 -15.01
N GLN A 205 -34.11 10.55 -14.35
CA GLN A 205 -34.79 10.50 -13.05
C GLN A 205 -33.89 11.05 -11.97
N SER A 206 -34.39 12.02 -11.21
CA SER A 206 -33.68 12.63 -10.07
C SER A 206 -33.70 11.71 -8.85
N ALA A 207 -32.52 11.48 -8.27
CA ALA A 207 -32.30 10.72 -7.04
C ALA A 207 -31.10 11.28 -6.27
N SER A 208 -30.87 10.79 -5.03
CA SER A 208 -29.63 11.09 -4.32
C SER A 208 -28.45 10.39 -4.98
N VAL A 209 -27.25 10.91 -4.78
CA VAL A 209 -26.02 10.40 -5.46
C VAL A 209 -25.78 8.93 -5.12
N ASP A 210 -25.99 8.53 -3.86
CA ASP A 210 -25.86 7.14 -3.41
C ASP A 210 -26.83 6.20 -4.16
N VAL A 211 -28.07 6.62 -4.37
CA VAL A 211 -29.09 5.86 -5.15
C VAL A 211 -28.68 5.75 -6.61
N LEU A 212 -28.16 6.82 -7.23
CA LEU A 212 -27.67 6.76 -8.63
C LEU A 212 -26.50 5.78 -8.76
N LEU A 213 -25.52 5.83 -7.82
CA LEU A 213 -24.34 4.97 -7.87
C LEU A 213 -24.69 3.49 -7.63
N THR A 214 -25.53 3.17 -6.63
CA THR A 214 -25.93 1.79 -6.37
C THR A 214 -26.69 1.20 -7.56
N ASN A 215 -27.59 1.95 -8.21
CA ASN A 215 -28.31 1.47 -9.38
C ASN A 215 -27.40 1.34 -10.62
N LEU A 216 -26.39 2.20 -10.77
CA LEU A 216 -25.41 2.08 -11.85
C LEU A 216 -24.53 0.83 -11.63
N ILE A 217 -24.07 0.58 -10.42
CA ILE A 217 -23.25 -0.59 -10.08
C ILE A 217 -24.05 -1.89 -10.24
N GLN A 218 -25.30 -1.93 -9.78
CA GLN A 218 -26.20 -3.09 -9.95
C GLN A 218 -26.64 -3.33 -11.40
N GLY A 219 -26.37 -2.40 -12.33
CA GLY A 219 -26.83 -2.50 -13.72
C GLY A 219 -28.31 -2.19 -13.94
N ASN A 220 -29.02 -1.64 -12.95
CA ASN A 220 -30.38 -1.13 -13.12
C ASN A 220 -30.40 0.12 -14.01
N LEU A 221 -29.35 0.94 -13.90
CA LEU A 221 -29.13 2.16 -14.68
C LEU A 221 -27.95 1.91 -15.64
N LEU A 222 -28.16 2.12 -16.96
CA LEU A 222 -27.17 1.87 -18.01
C LEU A 222 -26.51 0.46 -17.93
N PRO A 223 -27.24 -0.62 -18.14
CA PRO A 223 -26.74 -2.00 -17.94
C PRO A 223 -25.56 -2.37 -18.85
N SER A 224 -25.36 -1.66 -19.96
CA SER A 224 -24.25 -1.87 -20.90
C SER A 224 -23.00 -1.01 -20.60
N ALA A 225 -23.06 -0.14 -19.60
CA ALA A 225 -21.92 0.71 -19.24
C ALA A 225 -20.86 -0.10 -18.52
N LEU A 226 -19.59 0.11 -18.88
CA LEU A 226 -18.43 -0.46 -18.18
C LEU A 226 -18.16 0.29 -16.90
N LEU A 227 -17.77 -0.43 -15.85
CA LEU A 227 -17.46 0.14 -14.55
C LEU A 227 -16.07 -0.30 -14.07
N TRP A 228 -15.24 0.65 -13.76
CA TRP A 228 -13.96 0.40 -13.10
C TRP A 228 -13.94 1.08 -11.73
N ILE A 229 -13.80 0.30 -10.68
CA ILE A 229 -13.82 0.79 -9.30
C ILE A 229 -12.47 0.47 -8.67
N THR A 230 -11.82 1.47 -8.08
CA THR A 230 -10.58 1.24 -7.33
C THR A 230 -10.84 1.37 -5.83
N THR A 231 -10.14 0.57 -5.03
CA THR A 231 -10.34 0.55 -3.57
C THR A 231 -9.09 0.07 -2.83
N ARG A 232 -9.05 0.29 -1.53
CA ARG A 232 -8.16 -0.44 -0.63
C ARG A 232 -8.76 -1.80 -0.27
N PRO A 233 -7.91 -2.78 0.14
CA PRO A 233 -8.40 -4.11 0.51
C PRO A 233 -9.47 -4.09 1.60
N ALA A 234 -9.32 -3.24 2.62
CA ALA A 234 -10.25 -3.14 3.75
C ALA A 234 -11.66 -2.60 3.37
N ALA A 235 -11.80 -1.89 2.25
CA ALA A 235 -13.08 -1.31 1.82
C ALA A 235 -13.73 -2.09 0.66
N ALA A 236 -13.13 -3.18 0.20
CA ALA A 236 -13.62 -3.93 -0.95
C ALA A 236 -15.01 -4.54 -0.74
N ASN A 237 -15.39 -4.84 0.49
CA ASN A 237 -16.69 -5.41 0.85
C ASN A 237 -17.86 -4.42 0.83
N GLN A 238 -17.60 -3.12 0.60
CA GLN A 238 -18.67 -2.13 0.46
C GLN A 238 -19.53 -2.38 -0.79
N ILE A 239 -19.02 -3.13 -1.77
CA ILE A 239 -19.77 -3.53 -2.96
C ILE A 239 -20.06 -5.02 -2.87
N PRO A 240 -21.33 -5.44 -3.05
CA PRO A 240 -21.69 -6.85 -3.07
C PRO A 240 -20.93 -7.61 -4.16
N PRO A 241 -20.42 -8.83 -3.86
CA PRO A 241 -19.67 -9.63 -4.84
C PRO A 241 -20.45 -9.89 -6.15
N ASP A 242 -21.78 -10.05 -6.07
CA ASP A 242 -22.65 -10.29 -7.22
C ASP A 242 -22.69 -9.09 -8.21
N CYS A 243 -22.19 -7.93 -7.82
CA CYS A 243 -22.09 -6.75 -8.67
C CYS A 243 -20.71 -6.62 -9.35
N ILE A 244 -19.78 -7.56 -9.14
CA ILE A 244 -18.40 -7.51 -9.60
C ILE A 244 -18.13 -8.72 -10.49
N ASP A 245 -17.74 -8.49 -11.75
CA ASP A 245 -17.41 -9.57 -12.69
C ASP A 245 -15.93 -10.00 -12.55
N GLN A 246 -15.04 -9.04 -12.26
CA GLN A 246 -13.61 -9.33 -12.10
C GLN A 246 -13.01 -8.53 -10.94
N VAL A 247 -12.23 -9.22 -10.12
CA VAL A 247 -11.38 -8.60 -9.09
C VAL A 247 -9.94 -8.65 -9.54
N THR A 248 -9.25 -7.50 -9.45
CA THR A 248 -7.82 -7.38 -9.74
C THR A 248 -7.09 -6.77 -8.56
N GLU A 249 -5.79 -7.01 -8.45
CA GLU A 249 -4.95 -6.46 -7.39
C GLU A 249 -3.71 -5.79 -7.95
N VAL A 250 -3.46 -4.54 -7.54
CA VAL A 250 -2.22 -3.82 -7.84
C VAL A 250 -1.19 -4.20 -6.78
N ARG A 251 -0.11 -4.85 -7.21
CA ARG A 251 0.99 -5.34 -6.35
C ARG A 251 2.11 -4.31 -6.16
N GLY A 252 2.09 -3.20 -6.91
CA GLY A 252 3.17 -2.20 -6.91
C GLY A 252 4.32 -2.55 -7.84
N PHE A 253 5.55 -2.17 -7.45
CA PHE A 253 6.75 -2.42 -8.24
C PHE A 253 7.44 -3.72 -7.85
N ASN A 254 7.69 -4.59 -8.82
CA ASN A 254 8.67 -5.68 -8.70
C ASN A 254 10.10 -5.12 -8.84
N ASP A 255 11.10 -5.96 -8.67
CA ASP A 255 12.50 -5.51 -8.64
C ASP A 255 12.96 -4.85 -9.94
N PRO A 256 12.69 -5.40 -11.15
CA PRO A 256 12.96 -4.69 -12.40
C PRO A 256 12.25 -3.34 -12.51
N GLN A 257 11.02 -3.22 -12.05
CA GLN A 257 10.24 -1.99 -12.11
C GLN A 257 10.75 -0.92 -11.13
N LYS A 258 11.24 -1.33 -9.93
CA LYS A 258 11.92 -0.42 -9.01
C LYS A 258 13.14 0.22 -9.69
N GLU A 259 13.99 -0.59 -10.32
CA GLU A 259 15.16 -0.08 -11.04
C GLU A 259 14.78 0.83 -12.20
N GLU A 260 13.80 0.42 -13.01
CA GLU A 260 13.29 1.21 -14.12
C GLU A 260 12.81 2.58 -13.65
N TYR A 261 12.04 2.63 -12.53
CA TYR A 261 11.56 3.87 -11.95
C TYR A 261 12.71 4.80 -11.54
N PHE A 262 13.69 4.29 -10.77
CA PHE A 262 14.83 5.12 -10.35
C PHE A 262 15.66 5.62 -11.54
N ARG A 263 15.85 4.80 -12.58
CA ARG A 263 16.56 5.22 -13.80
C ARG A 263 15.80 6.26 -14.63
N LYS A 264 14.48 6.21 -14.64
CA LYS A 264 13.63 7.22 -15.30
C LYS A 264 13.59 8.52 -14.49
N ARG A 265 13.50 8.41 -13.15
CA ARG A 265 13.34 9.55 -12.25
C ARG A 265 14.63 10.38 -12.10
N ILE A 266 15.78 9.71 -12.09
CA ILE A 266 17.08 10.31 -11.83
C ILE A 266 17.86 10.42 -13.14
N ARG A 267 18.16 11.67 -13.57
CA ARG A 267 18.82 11.92 -14.86
C ARG A 267 20.25 11.38 -14.92
N ASP A 268 21.01 11.54 -13.82
CA ASP A 268 22.36 10.99 -13.70
C ASP A 268 22.30 9.49 -13.40
N GLN A 269 22.66 8.66 -14.39
CA GLN A 269 22.62 7.20 -14.29
C GLN A 269 23.65 6.63 -13.31
N SER A 270 24.76 7.35 -13.05
CA SER A 270 25.73 6.97 -12.02
C SER A 270 25.15 7.14 -10.63
N LEU A 271 24.48 8.27 -10.40
CA LEU A 271 23.76 8.55 -9.16
C LEU A 271 22.59 7.58 -8.97
N ALA A 272 21.81 7.29 -10.02
CA ALA A 272 20.73 6.31 -9.99
C ALA A 272 21.24 4.93 -9.53
N LYS A 273 22.37 4.48 -10.05
CA LYS A 273 22.99 3.20 -9.65
C LYS A 273 23.41 3.20 -8.18
N ARG A 274 24.01 4.29 -7.68
CA ARG A 274 24.38 4.44 -6.26
C ARG A 274 23.16 4.38 -5.35
N ILE A 275 22.07 5.05 -5.72
CA ILE A 275 20.79 5.04 -4.97
C ILE A 275 20.21 3.63 -4.93
N ILE A 276 20.12 2.95 -6.06
CA ILE A 276 19.62 1.57 -6.14
C ILE A 276 20.46 0.65 -5.24
N THR A 277 21.79 0.77 -5.28
CA THR A 277 22.68 -0.03 -4.43
C THR A 277 22.46 0.25 -2.96
N HIS A 278 22.28 1.53 -2.58
CA HIS A 278 22.03 1.90 -1.19
C HIS A 278 20.67 1.35 -0.70
N ILE A 279 19.60 1.49 -1.47
CA ILE A 279 18.27 0.96 -1.11
C ILE A 279 18.33 -0.57 -0.95
N ARG A 280 19.03 -1.28 -1.83
CA ARG A 280 19.24 -2.73 -1.72
C ARG A 280 19.97 -3.14 -0.44
N SER A 281 20.92 -2.32 0.02
CA SER A 281 21.67 -2.59 1.25
C SER A 281 20.85 -2.43 2.53
N SER A 282 19.68 -1.78 2.47
CA SER A 282 18.72 -1.65 3.58
C SER A 282 17.43 -2.37 3.23
N ARG A 283 17.25 -3.58 3.77
CA ARG A 283 16.08 -4.42 3.48
C ARG A 283 14.75 -3.72 3.80
N SER A 284 14.68 -2.98 4.91
CA SER A 284 13.49 -2.21 5.29
C SER A 284 13.10 -1.21 4.21
N LEU A 285 14.07 -0.43 3.70
CA LEU A 285 13.82 0.53 2.62
C LEU A 285 13.47 -0.19 1.30
N TYR A 286 14.14 -1.32 1.02
CA TYR A 286 13.91 -2.08 -0.20
C TYR A 286 12.49 -2.68 -0.27
N ILE A 287 12.00 -3.22 0.85
CA ILE A 287 10.63 -3.72 0.98
C ILE A 287 9.63 -2.59 0.73
N MET A 288 9.81 -1.45 1.38
CA MET A 288 8.90 -0.31 1.20
C MET A 288 8.91 0.25 -0.21
N CYS A 289 9.98 0.07 -0.97
CA CYS A 289 10.07 0.44 -2.39
C CYS A 289 9.16 -0.39 -3.32
N HIS A 290 8.43 -1.40 -2.83
CA HIS A 290 7.29 -1.94 -3.57
C HIS A 290 6.20 -0.89 -3.82
N ILE A 291 6.13 0.12 -2.95
CA ILE A 291 5.17 1.23 -3.08
C ILE A 291 5.79 2.34 -3.92
N PRO A 292 5.21 2.70 -5.08
CA PRO A 292 5.72 3.77 -5.95
C PRO A 292 5.93 5.11 -5.22
N VAL A 293 5.01 5.51 -4.33
CA VAL A 293 5.16 6.75 -3.55
C VAL A 293 6.39 6.69 -2.64
N PHE A 294 6.72 5.54 -2.06
CA PHE A 294 7.93 5.40 -1.25
C PHE A 294 9.20 5.43 -2.11
N CYS A 295 9.17 4.89 -3.33
CA CYS A 295 10.25 5.07 -4.30
C CYS A 295 10.48 6.56 -4.60
N TRP A 296 9.40 7.33 -4.75
CA TRP A 296 9.48 8.76 -4.96
C TRP A 296 10.08 9.50 -3.75
N ILE A 297 9.66 9.20 -2.52
CA ILE A 297 10.23 9.77 -1.28
C ILE A 297 11.73 9.46 -1.22
N SER A 298 12.10 8.18 -1.42
CA SER A 298 13.50 7.73 -1.37
C SER A 298 14.35 8.39 -2.46
N ALA A 299 13.84 8.49 -3.70
CA ALA A 299 14.52 9.19 -4.78
C ALA A 299 14.78 10.65 -4.42
N THR A 300 13.78 11.34 -3.88
CA THR A 300 13.86 12.75 -3.48
C THR A 300 14.91 13.00 -2.42
N VAL A 301 14.98 12.12 -1.40
CA VAL A 301 15.94 12.25 -0.30
C VAL A 301 17.35 11.88 -0.76
N LEU A 302 17.50 10.72 -1.40
CA LEU A 302 18.81 10.18 -1.75
C LEU A 302 19.47 10.92 -2.92
N GLU A 303 18.69 11.50 -3.85
CA GLU A 303 19.21 12.37 -4.92
C GLU A 303 19.95 13.57 -4.34
N ARG A 304 19.42 14.20 -3.28
CA ARG A 304 20.08 15.31 -2.59
C ARG A 304 21.28 14.84 -1.77
N MET A 305 21.12 13.84 -0.93
CA MET A 305 22.18 13.40 -0.03
C MET A 305 23.38 12.77 -0.74
N LEU A 306 23.17 12.09 -1.85
CA LEU A 306 24.24 11.47 -2.63
C LEU A 306 24.72 12.36 -3.79
N GLY A 307 23.91 13.32 -4.27
CA GLY A 307 24.24 14.22 -5.38
C GLY A 307 24.98 15.47 -4.94
N GLU A 308 24.55 16.07 -3.84
CA GLU A 308 25.18 17.27 -3.25
C GLU A 308 26.15 16.82 -2.15
N ALA A 309 27.28 17.50 -1.99
CA ALA A 309 28.26 17.23 -0.92
C ALA A 309 27.76 17.69 0.47
N GLU A 310 26.47 17.58 0.76
CA GLU A 310 25.93 17.76 2.10
C GLU A 310 26.40 16.56 2.96
N GLY A 311 27.43 16.77 3.78
CA GLY A 311 27.98 15.78 4.69
C GLY A 311 26.96 15.41 5.77
N GLY A 312 26.34 14.22 5.63
CA GLY A 312 25.43 13.65 6.59
C GLY A 312 25.39 12.13 6.45
N GLU A 313 24.93 11.44 7.49
CA GLU A 313 24.73 9.99 7.45
C GLU A 313 23.56 9.68 6.50
N ILE A 314 23.79 8.82 5.52
CA ILE A 314 22.77 8.40 4.54
C ILE A 314 21.71 7.57 5.25
N PRO A 315 20.40 7.88 5.09
CA PRO A 315 19.31 7.18 5.79
C PRO A 315 19.31 5.67 5.54
N LYS A 316 19.26 4.90 6.61
CA LYS A 316 19.18 3.43 6.57
C LYS A 316 17.85 2.89 7.11
N THR A 317 17.10 3.70 7.86
CA THR A 317 15.81 3.32 8.43
C THR A 317 14.67 4.14 7.84
N LEU A 318 13.43 3.69 8.03
CA LEU A 318 12.24 4.43 7.58
C LEU A 318 12.15 5.79 8.26
N THR A 319 12.36 5.83 9.57
CA THR A 319 12.31 7.08 10.35
C THR A 319 13.32 8.09 9.86
N GLN A 320 14.58 7.68 9.61
CA GLN A 320 15.59 8.55 9.04
C GLN A 320 15.18 9.09 7.67
N MET A 321 14.62 8.23 6.80
CA MET A 321 14.16 8.61 5.47
C MET A 321 13.07 9.68 5.54
N PHE A 322 12.05 9.49 6.39
CA PHE A 322 10.96 10.45 6.56
C PHE A 322 11.42 11.73 7.26
N THR A 323 12.34 11.65 8.24
CA THR A 323 12.95 12.81 8.89
C THR A 323 13.66 13.69 7.88
N HIS A 324 14.53 13.13 7.03
CA HIS A 324 15.21 13.88 5.97
C HIS A 324 14.22 14.42 4.93
N PHE A 325 13.21 13.63 4.56
CA PHE A 325 12.16 14.08 3.66
C PHE A 325 11.47 15.35 4.20
N LEU A 326 11.05 15.34 5.46
CA LEU A 326 10.43 16.49 6.14
C LEU A 326 11.37 17.71 6.13
N ILE A 327 12.63 17.52 6.57
CA ILE A 327 13.63 18.59 6.63
C ILE A 327 13.87 19.22 5.25
N PHE A 328 13.98 18.40 4.20
CA PHE A 328 14.19 18.92 2.84
C PHE A 328 12.99 19.72 2.33
N GLN A 329 11.77 19.31 2.68
CA GLN A 329 10.57 20.05 2.33
C GLN A 329 10.58 21.44 2.98
N LEU A 330 11.02 21.54 4.21
CA LEU A 330 11.08 22.80 4.96
C LEU A 330 12.21 23.71 4.48
N LYS A 331 13.41 23.17 4.24
CA LYS A 331 14.57 23.94 3.72
C LYS A 331 14.32 24.52 2.33
N HIS A 332 13.60 23.81 1.47
CA HIS A 332 13.33 24.29 0.10
C HIS A 332 12.53 25.60 0.09
N ARG A 333 11.68 25.82 1.07
CA ARG A 333 10.97 27.09 1.24
C ARG A 333 11.91 28.23 1.60
N SER A 334 12.82 28.02 2.56
CA SER A 334 13.75 29.06 3.02
C SER A 334 14.56 29.65 1.86
N GLN A 335 15.01 28.82 0.92
CA GLN A 335 15.76 29.28 -0.27
C GLN A 335 14.89 30.04 -1.28
N LYS A 336 13.61 29.74 -1.39
CA LYS A 336 12.71 30.34 -2.39
C LYS A 336 12.20 31.73 -1.98
N TYR A 337 12.09 31.98 -0.68
CA TYR A 337 11.58 33.24 -0.14
C TYR A 337 12.67 34.16 0.41
N GLN A 338 13.95 33.85 0.16
CA GLN A 338 15.14 34.64 0.60
C GLN A 338 15.19 36.09 0.10
N ARG A 339 14.07 36.65 -0.39
CA ARG A 339 14.07 38.08 -0.75
C ARG A 339 13.62 39.03 0.36
N GLU A 340 12.99 38.59 1.43
CA GLU A 340 12.67 39.47 2.58
C GLU A 340 12.36 38.66 3.83
N SER A 341 13.16 38.91 4.90
CA SER A 341 13.01 38.48 6.30
C SER A 341 13.28 37.01 6.67
N ASP A 342 13.94 36.85 7.81
CA ASP A 342 14.09 35.57 8.55
C ASP A 342 12.80 34.77 8.55
N VAL A 343 12.84 33.58 7.97
CA VAL A 343 11.70 32.63 8.08
C VAL A 343 11.58 32.34 9.56
N ASP A 344 10.49 32.77 10.16
CA ASP A 344 10.16 32.54 11.54
C ASP A 344 10.08 31.02 11.78
N LEU A 345 11.11 30.49 12.43
CA LEU A 345 11.19 29.08 12.82
C LEU A 345 9.99 28.70 13.70
N ASP A 346 9.49 29.65 14.49
CA ASP A 346 8.32 29.45 15.34
C ASP A 346 7.05 29.24 14.51
N GLN A 347 6.84 30.02 13.44
CA GLN A 347 5.71 29.82 12.53
C GLN A 347 5.77 28.46 11.82
N THR A 348 6.96 28.04 11.38
CA THR A 348 7.15 26.72 10.75
C THR A 348 6.84 25.58 11.71
N ARG A 349 7.23 25.73 12.97
CA ARG A 349 6.95 24.80 14.06
C ARG A 349 5.45 24.70 14.35
N GLU A 350 4.76 25.85 14.48
CA GLU A 350 3.30 25.86 14.68
C GLU A 350 2.57 25.13 13.56
N ILE A 351 2.99 25.30 12.31
CA ILE A 351 2.43 24.60 11.16
C ILE A 351 2.60 23.09 11.30
N ILE A 352 3.79 22.61 11.63
CA ILE A 352 4.06 21.16 11.77
C ILE A 352 3.24 20.58 12.91
N LEU A 353 3.14 21.25 14.04
CA LEU A 353 2.33 20.82 15.17
C LEU A 353 0.83 20.79 14.83
N ALA A 354 0.34 21.78 14.08
CA ALA A 354 -1.04 21.78 13.61
C ALA A 354 -1.34 20.64 12.64
N LEU A 355 -0.41 20.36 11.71
CA LEU A 355 -0.52 19.20 10.80
C LEU A 355 -0.40 17.87 11.56
N GLY A 356 0.45 17.77 12.58
CA GLY A 356 0.54 16.60 13.45
C GLY A 356 -0.77 16.34 14.21
N LYS A 357 -1.38 17.40 14.77
CA LYS A 357 -2.69 17.33 15.43
C LYS A 357 -3.80 16.89 14.45
N LEU A 358 -3.81 17.46 13.23
CA LEU A 358 -4.73 17.05 12.17
C LEU A 358 -4.53 15.57 11.83
N ALA A 359 -3.29 15.14 11.65
CA ALA A 359 -2.94 13.76 11.34
C ALA A 359 -3.47 12.80 12.40
N PHE A 360 -3.22 13.08 13.68
CA PHE A 360 -3.69 12.29 14.81
C PHE A 360 -5.23 12.17 14.85
N GLN A 361 -5.94 13.31 14.86
CA GLN A 361 -7.40 13.32 14.97
C GLN A 361 -8.08 12.63 13.80
N GLN A 362 -7.53 12.74 12.60
CA GLN A 362 -8.13 12.16 11.42
C GLN A 362 -7.79 10.67 11.25
N LEU A 363 -6.63 10.21 11.73
CA LEU A 363 -6.31 8.78 11.80
C LEU A 363 -7.20 8.05 12.81
N GLU A 364 -7.49 8.64 13.96
CA GLU A 364 -8.46 8.08 14.92
C GLU A 364 -9.87 7.92 14.31
N LYS A 365 -10.26 8.82 13.41
CA LYS A 365 -11.53 8.77 12.67
C LYS A 365 -11.45 7.85 11.43
N GLY A 366 -10.28 7.32 11.08
CA GLY A 366 -10.04 6.55 9.86
C GLY A 366 -10.08 7.40 8.57
N ASN A 367 -9.97 8.71 8.66
CA ASN A 367 -10.04 9.62 7.52
C ASN A 367 -8.66 9.85 6.89
N LEU A 368 -8.58 9.72 5.58
CA LEU A 368 -7.38 9.97 4.78
C LEU A 368 -7.49 11.22 3.92
N ILE A 369 -8.71 11.65 3.67
CA ILE A 369 -9.05 12.89 2.98
C ILE A 369 -9.81 13.81 3.93
N PHE A 370 -9.56 15.11 3.79
CA PHE A 370 -10.10 16.14 4.67
C PHE A 370 -10.80 17.20 3.84
N TYR A 371 -11.83 17.77 4.43
CA TYR A 371 -12.57 18.90 3.88
C TYR A 371 -12.34 20.15 4.75
N GLU A 372 -12.82 21.29 4.32
CA GLU A 372 -12.67 22.55 5.06
C GLU A 372 -13.18 22.46 6.50
N GLU A 373 -14.20 21.64 6.75
CA GLU A 373 -14.76 21.41 8.09
C GLU A 373 -13.75 20.70 9.00
N ASP A 374 -13.10 19.64 8.50
CA ASP A 374 -12.09 18.88 9.24
C ASP A 374 -10.88 19.78 9.63
N LEU A 375 -10.49 20.70 8.74
CA LEU A 375 -9.40 21.64 9.00
C LEU A 375 -9.78 22.65 10.10
N ARG A 376 -11.02 23.17 10.08
CA ARG A 376 -11.52 24.08 11.10
C ARG A 376 -11.59 23.44 12.49
N GLU A 377 -11.97 22.15 12.59
CA GLU A 377 -11.95 21.40 13.85
C GLU A 377 -10.53 21.35 14.46
N CYS A 378 -9.49 21.35 13.63
CA CYS A 378 -8.09 21.38 14.07
C CYS A 378 -7.54 22.80 14.28
N SER A 379 -8.39 23.83 14.19
CA SER A 379 -8.00 25.25 14.28
C SER A 379 -7.06 25.72 13.14
N ILE A 380 -7.13 25.06 11.98
CA ILE A 380 -6.38 25.45 10.78
C ILE A 380 -7.24 26.39 9.95
N ASP A 381 -6.80 27.64 9.75
CA ASP A 381 -7.50 28.59 8.87
C ASP A 381 -7.34 28.17 7.39
N VAL A 382 -8.48 27.96 6.73
CA VAL A 382 -8.51 27.54 5.32
C VAL A 382 -7.87 28.56 4.38
N ARG A 383 -7.82 29.85 4.77
CA ARG A 383 -7.12 30.90 4.02
C ARG A 383 -5.58 30.79 4.13
N GLU A 384 -5.11 30.31 5.26
CA GLU A 384 -3.69 30.05 5.50
C GLU A 384 -3.25 28.70 4.93
N VAL A 385 -4.18 27.80 4.58
CA VAL A 385 -3.83 26.52 3.94
C VAL A 385 -3.05 26.71 2.65
N SER A 386 -3.22 27.81 1.93
CA SER A 386 -2.33 28.15 0.83
C SER A 386 -0.89 28.41 1.30
N VAL A 387 -0.70 28.91 2.53
CA VAL A 387 0.59 29.03 3.19
C VAL A 387 1.05 27.65 3.65
N TYR A 388 0.18 26.84 4.27
CA TYR A 388 0.48 25.47 4.68
C TYR A 388 0.79 24.58 3.47
N SER A 389 0.03 24.66 2.39
CA SER A 389 0.32 23.97 1.14
C SER A 389 1.54 24.55 0.42
N GLY A 390 1.82 25.85 0.54
CA GLY A 390 3.02 26.48 0.05
C GLY A 390 4.28 26.08 0.83
N VAL A 391 4.14 25.84 2.15
CA VAL A 391 5.21 25.35 3.04
C VAL A 391 5.45 23.86 2.85
N CYS A 392 4.36 23.10 2.69
CA CYS A 392 4.32 21.66 2.76
C CYS A 392 3.64 21.04 1.54
N THR A 393 3.77 21.63 0.33
CA THR A 393 3.12 21.15 -0.90
C THR A 393 3.34 19.67 -1.20
N GLN A 394 4.41 19.10 -0.66
CA GLN A 394 4.74 17.69 -0.82
C GLN A 394 4.38 16.83 0.38
N ILE A 395 3.95 17.43 1.48
CA ILE A 395 3.47 16.73 2.68
C ILE A 395 1.96 16.75 2.72
N PHE A 396 1.38 17.92 2.44
CA PHE A 396 -0.04 18.18 2.50
C PHE A 396 -0.53 18.78 1.18
N ARG A 397 -1.49 18.13 0.54
CA ARG A 397 -2.00 18.54 -0.77
C ARG A 397 -3.36 19.17 -0.65
N GLN A 398 -3.52 20.31 -1.34
CA GLN A 398 -4.82 20.82 -1.71
C GLN A 398 -5.08 20.42 -3.16
N GLU A 399 -6.04 19.55 -3.38
CA GLU A 399 -6.51 19.22 -4.74
C GLU A 399 -7.75 20.06 -5.04
N SER A 400 -7.67 20.87 -6.10
CA SER A 400 -8.88 21.43 -6.69
C SER A 400 -9.58 20.28 -7.37
N GLY A 401 -10.76 19.91 -6.89
CA GLY A 401 -11.61 18.90 -7.52
C GLY A 401 -11.81 19.22 -9.00
N LEU A 402 -12.27 18.23 -9.77
CA LEU A 402 -12.57 18.40 -11.18
C LEU A 402 -13.46 19.62 -11.39
N HIS A 403 -14.39 19.89 -10.45
CA HIS A 403 -15.31 21.03 -10.54
C HIS A 403 -15.95 21.50 -9.21
N LEU A 404 -15.79 20.82 -8.07
CA LEU A 404 -16.76 20.94 -6.97
C LEU A 404 -16.22 21.47 -5.63
N GLY A 405 -14.93 21.74 -5.50
CA GLY A 405 -14.39 22.26 -4.25
C GLY A 405 -12.94 21.84 -3.97
N LYS A 406 -12.46 22.19 -2.78
CA LYS A 406 -11.12 21.86 -2.33
C LYS A 406 -11.17 20.60 -1.48
N VAL A 407 -10.30 19.66 -1.78
CA VAL A 407 -10.07 18.44 -1.00
C VAL A 407 -8.63 18.46 -0.53
N PHE A 408 -8.39 18.07 0.71
CA PHE A 408 -7.07 18.07 1.33
C PHE A 408 -6.68 16.65 1.69
N SER A 409 -5.41 16.33 1.58
CA SER A 409 -4.86 15.04 2.00
C SER A 409 -3.37 15.17 2.29
N PHE A 410 -2.84 14.30 3.15
CA PHE A 410 -1.40 14.06 3.16
C PHE A 410 -1.00 13.35 1.86
N VAL A 411 0.24 13.52 1.43
CA VAL A 411 0.73 12.90 0.19
C VAL A 411 0.70 11.38 0.25
N HIS A 412 0.80 10.83 1.46
CA HIS A 412 0.69 9.40 1.72
C HIS A 412 0.28 9.12 3.18
N LEU A 413 -0.34 7.95 3.42
CA LEU A 413 -0.70 7.48 4.77
C LEU A 413 0.52 7.46 5.71
N SER A 414 1.67 6.93 5.25
CA SER A 414 2.87 6.87 6.09
C SER A 414 3.43 8.25 6.48
N VAL A 415 3.18 9.30 5.69
CA VAL A 415 3.51 10.68 6.08
C VAL A 415 2.55 11.17 7.17
N GLN A 416 1.27 10.81 7.07
CA GLN A 416 0.28 11.11 8.10
C GLN A 416 0.64 10.40 9.42
N GLU A 417 0.97 9.12 9.38
CA GLU A 417 1.40 8.33 10.54
C GLU A 417 2.72 8.86 11.14
N PHE A 418 3.67 9.27 10.31
CA PHE A 418 4.92 9.89 10.79
C PHE A 418 4.66 11.20 11.55
N LEU A 419 3.79 12.07 11.07
CA LEU A 419 3.46 13.33 11.73
C LEU A 419 2.68 13.13 13.03
N GLU A 420 1.86 12.06 13.13
CA GLU A 420 1.14 11.68 14.34
C GLU A 420 2.10 11.39 15.51
N THR A 421 3.28 10.80 15.24
CA THR A 421 4.24 10.33 16.27
C THR A 421 4.95 11.43 17.03
N MET A 422 4.69 12.70 16.73
CA MET A 422 5.36 13.82 17.40
C MET A 422 4.84 14.12 18.83
N SER A 423 4.06 13.20 19.45
CA SER A 423 3.59 13.29 20.85
C SER A 423 3.75 11.98 21.64
N ASP A 424 4.05 12.07 22.95
CA ASP A 424 4.65 11.15 23.93
C ASP A 424 4.14 9.70 24.19
N PHE A 425 5.05 8.83 24.76
CA PHE A 425 4.95 7.59 25.61
C PHE A 425 5.35 6.22 25.00
N LEU A 426 6.68 5.95 24.94
CA LEU A 426 7.29 4.79 24.26
C LEU A 426 6.83 3.40 24.77
N LYS A 427 6.91 3.09 26.08
CA LYS A 427 6.56 1.75 26.59
C LYS A 427 5.06 1.45 26.49
N ARG A 428 4.22 2.46 26.76
CA ARG A 428 2.76 2.34 26.59
C ARG A 428 2.36 2.19 25.12
N ALA A 429 3.11 2.83 24.22
CA ALA A 429 2.89 2.69 22.79
C ALA A 429 3.19 1.26 22.30
N VAL A 430 4.28 0.62 22.83
CA VAL A 430 4.58 -0.79 22.55
C VAL A 430 3.42 -1.68 22.99
N ASP A 431 2.92 -1.52 24.22
CA ASP A 431 1.82 -2.34 24.73
C ASP A 431 0.53 -2.11 23.93
N LYS A 432 0.21 -0.85 23.58
CA LYS A 432 -0.98 -0.50 22.79
C LYS A 432 -0.90 -1.07 21.37
N ALA A 433 0.28 -1.02 20.74
CA ALA A 433 0.50 -1.62 19.43
C ALA A 433 0.35 -3.15 19.47
N LEU A 434 0.85 -3.80 20.51
CA LEU A 434 0.70 -5.25 20.71
C LEU A 434 -0.75 -5.67 20.99
N GLN A 435 -1.59 -4.81 21.54
CA GLN A 435 -3.02 -5.06 21.74
C GLN A 435 -3.83 -4.90 20.44
N SER A 436 -3.29 -4.20 19.44
CA SER A 436 -3.92 -4.04 18.15
C SER A 436 -4.01 -5.38 17.41
N GLU A 437 -5.22 -5.80 17.05
CA GLU A 437 -5.42 -7.08 16.34
C GLU A 437 -4.94 -7.02 14.88
N ASN A 438 -5.14 -5.88 14.21
CA ASN A 438 -4.84 -5.69 12.80
C ASN A 438 -3.50 -4.97 12.52
N GLY A 439 -2.73 -4.60 13.56
CA GLY A 439 -1.42 -3.94 13.43
C GLY A 439 -1.47 -2.49 12.97
N HIS A 440 -2.61 -1.81 13.11
CA HIS A 440 -2.76 -0.41 12.67
C HIS A 440 -1.82 0.58 13.38
N LEU A 441 -1.19 0.20 14.49
CA LEU A 441 -0.19 0.99 15.20
C LEU A 441 1.26 0.55 14.93
N ASP A 442 1.50 -0.45 14.06
CA ASP A 442 2.84 -0.98 13.85
C ASP A 442 3.79 0.07 13.26
N LEU A 443 3.35 0.78 12.23
CA LEU A 443 4.17 1.83 11.61
C LEU A 443 4.32 3.06 12.51
N PHE A 444 3.25 3.44 13.19
CA PHE A 444 3.29 4.48 14.23
C PHE A 444 4.36 4.16 15.28
N LEU A 445 4.37 2.93 15.82
CA LEU A 445 5.35 2.52 16.82
C LEU A 445 6.79 2.58 16.29
N ARG A 446 7.03 2.13 15.05
CA ARG A 446 8.35 2.22 14.42
C ARG A 446 8.84 3.67 14.35
N PHE A 447 8.01 4.58 13.87
CA PHE A 447 8.37 6.00 13.81
C PHE A 447 8.61 6.60 15.19
N LEU A 448 7.75 6.30 16.16
CA LEU A 448 7.88 6.80 17.53
C LEU A 448 9.21 6.39 18.15
N LEU A 449 9.58 5.11 18.01
CA LEU A 449 10.85 4.58 18.50
C LEU A 449 12.05 5.15 17.73
N GLY A 450 11.98 5.24 16.41
CA GLY A 450 13.03 5.84 15.61
C GLY A 450 13.23 7.33 15.94
N LEU A 451 12.16 8.08 16.19
CA LEU A 451 12.23 9.49 16.61
C LEU A 451 12.76 9.67 18.03
N SER A 452 12.74 8.64 18.88
CA SER A 452 13.34 8.69 20.22
C SER A 452 14.86 8.66 20.20
N LEU A 453 15.50 8.28 19.08
CA LEU A 453 16.97 8.30 18.95
C LEU A 453 17.51 9.72 18.95
N GLU A 454 18.57 9.96 19.73
CA GLU A 454 19.21 11.27 19.84
C GLU A 454 19.71 11.81 18.49
N SER A 455 20.17 10.92 17.60
CA SER A 455 20.59 11.30 16.23
C SER A 455 19.44 11.92 15.44
N ASN A 456 18.25 11.33 15.49
CA ASN A 456 17.07 11.84 14.79
C ASN A 456 16.51 13.10 15.47
N GLN A 457 16.52 13.14 16.81
CA GLN A 457 16.13 14.32 17.57
C GLN A 457 17.04 15.51 17.28
N THR A 458 18.35 15.28 17.14
CA THR A 458 19.32 16.32 16.79
C THR A 458 19.04 16.91 15.40
N LEU A 459 18.64 16.08 14.44
CA LEU A 459 18.25 16.56 13.10
C LEU A 459 16.99 17.44 13.13
N LEU A 460 16.06 17.14 14.05
CA LEU A 460 14.80 17.88 14.22
C LEU A 460 14.90 18.99 15.27
N ARG A 461 16.10 19.22 15.86
CA ARG A 461 16.34 20.26 16.86
C ARG A 461 16.05 21.64 16.24
N GLY A 462 15.06 22.33 16.74
CA GLY A 462 14.52 23.57 16.18
C GLY A 462 13.10 23.43 15.60
N LEU A 463 12.65 22.21 15.30
CA LEU A 463 11.29 21.92 14.86
C LEU A 463 10.43 21.33 15.99
N LEU A 464 11.05 20.65 16.97
CA LEU A 464 10.37 20.01 18.09
C LEU A 464 10.57 20.78 19.39
N ILE A 465 9.58 20.69 20.29
CA ILE A 465 9.73 21.15 21.68
C ILE A 465 10.69 20.17 22.36
N GLN A 466 11.78 20.69 22.92
CA GLN A 466 12.57 19.92 23.87
C GLN A 466 11.70 19.65 25.11
N THR A 467 11.15 18.45 25.22
CA THR A 467 10.67 17.94 26.49
C THR A 467 11.91 17.44 27.26
N GLU A 468 12.32 18.19 28.27
CA GLU A 468 13.55 17.96 29.07
C GLU A 468 13.62 16.59 29.76
N ASN A 469 12.63 15.69 29.60
CA ASN A 469 12.48 14.44 30.33
C ASN A 469 12.39 13.16 29.47
N MET A 470 12.84 13.16 28.20
CA MET A 470 12.85 11.95 27.36
C MET A 470 14.12 11.08 27.53
N SER A 471 14.84 11.19 28.65
CA SER A 471 15.98 10.35 28.95
C SER A 471 15.60 9.00 29.59
N HIS A 472 14.55 8.33 29.10
CA HIS A 472 14.53 6.88 29.26
C HIS A 472 15.61 6.32 28.35
N SER A 473 16.59 5.61 28.95
CA SER A 473 17.69 5.09 28.17
C SER A 473 17.13 4.23 27.05
N THR A 474 17.60 4.43 25.84
CA THR A 474 17.23 3.65 24.67
C THR A 474 17.39 2.15 24.96
N GLU A 475 18.39 1.79 25.77
CA GLU A 475 18.66 0.44 26.24
C GLU A 475 17.49 -0.18 27.02
N GLU A 476 16.80 0.60 27.88
CA GLU A 476 15.64 0.07 28.64
C GLU A 476 14.47 -0.26 27.73
N VAL A 477 14.25 0.55 26.69
CA VAL A 477 13.18 0.31 25.72
C VAL A 477 13.54 -0.89 24.83
N VAL A 478 14.79 -1.01 24.41
CA VAL A 478 15.31 -2.17 23.67
C VAL A 478 15.10 -3.46 24.45
N GLU A 479 15.51 -3.50 25.75
CA GLU A 479 15.31 -4.69 26.58
C GLU A 479 13.82 -4.98 26.83
N TYR A 480 12.99 -3.96 26.98
CA TYR A 480 11.55 -4.15 27.09
C TYR A 480 10.94 -4.77 25.81
N ILE A 481 11.34 -4.31 24.63
CA ILE A 481 10.91 -4.89 23.36
C ILE A 481 11.38 -6.35 23.24
N LYS A 482 12.63 -6.65 23.59
CA LYS A 482 13.17 -8.03 23.62
C LYS A 482 12.38 -8.93 24.58
N GLN A 483 12.01 -8.40 25.75
CA GLN A 483 11.14 -9.11 26.68
C GLN A 483 9.77 -9.40 26.04
N LYS A 484 9.17 -8.43 25.37
CA LYS A 484 7.88 -8.62 24.67
C LYS A 484 7.96 -9.65 23.54
N ILE A 485 9.06 -9.71 22.80
CA ILE A 485 9.29 -10.76 21.80
C ILE A 485 9.32 -12.15 22.48
N ARG A 486 9.95 -12.28 23.67
CA ARG A 486 9.95 -13.53 24.44
C ARG A 486 8.57 -13.94 24.95
N GLU A 487 7.73 -12.96 25.31
CA GLU A 487 6.39 -13.16 25.86
C GLU A 487 5.32 -13.35 24.77
N ASN A 488 5.54 -12.83 23.56
CA ASN A 488 4.55 -12.76 22.50
C ASN A 488 4.65 -13.96 21.54
N PRO A 489 3.63 -14.83 21.49
CA PRO A 489 3.63 -16.00 20.62
C PRO A 489 3.34 -15.67 19.15
N SER A 490 2.74 -14.51 18.83
CA SER A 490 2.36 -14.18 17.44
C SER A 490 3.58 -13.83 16.58
N PRO A 491 3.81 -14.59 15.47
CA PRO A 491 4.92 -14.32 14.55
C PRO A 491 4.87 -12.91 13.96
N GLU A 492 3.69 -12.43 13.55
CA GLU A 492 3.50 -11.12 12.93
C GLU A 492 3.89 -10.00 13.90
N LYS A 493 3.44 -10.12 15.16
CA LYS A 493 3.78 -9.14 16.20
C LYS A 493 5.27 -9.18 16.54
N SER A 494 5.87 -10.36 16.60
CA SER A 494 7.30 -10.51 16.82
C SER A 494 8.11 -9.87 15.67
N ILE A 495 7.72 -10.07 14.42
CA ILE A 495 8.35 -9.46 13.26
C ILE A 495 8.22 -7.93 13.30
N SER A 496 7.04 -7.40 13.66
CA SER A 496 6.85 -5.96 13.84
C SER A 496 7.79 -5.39 14.91
N LEU A 497 7.98 -6.10 16.04
CA LEU A 497 8.92 -5.71 17.09
C LEU A 497 10.39 -5.79 16.63
N PHE A 498 10.77 -6.74 15.77
CA PHE A 498 12.11 -6.74 15.16
C PHE A 498 12.35 -5.53 14.25
N HIS A 499 11.34 -5.10 13.50
CA HIS A 499 11.45 -3.85 12.76
C HIS A 499 11.59 -2.64 13.68
N CYS A 500 10.95 -2.65 14.86
CA CYS A 500 11.14 -1.63 15.89
C CYS A 500 12.58 -1.62 16.43
N LEU A 501 13.16 -2.80 16.69
CA LEU A 501 14.58 -2.90 17.09
C LEU A 501 15.52 -2.37 16.01
N ASN A 502 15.20 -2.63 14.74
CA ASN A 502 15.97 -2.09 13.60
C ASN A 502 15.90 -0.56 13.54
N GLU A 503 14.74 0.05 13.80
CA GLU A 503 14.62 1.53 13.89
C GLU A 503 15.46 2.09 15.06
N LEU A 504 15.61 1.35 16.15
CA LEU A 504 16.47 1.68 17.29
C LEU A 504 17.95 1.35 17.07
N ASN A 505 18.33 0.87 15.87
CA ASN A 505 19.68 0.39 15.54
C ASN A 505 20.17 -0.79 16.40
N ASP A 506 19.27 -1.55 17.05
CA ASP A 506 19.62 -2.77 17.75
C ASP A 506 19.48 -4.01 16.86
N HIS A 507 20.61 -4.57 16.50
CA HIS A 507 20.71 -5.78 15.68
C HIS A 507 21.23 -6.99 16.44
N SER A 508 21.33 -6.92 17.77
CA SER A 508 22.00 -7.91 18.58
C SER A 508 21.41 -9.32 18.44
N LEU A 509 20.09 -9.48 18.53
CA LEU A 509 19.41 -10.77 18.36
C LEU A 509 19.57 -11.33 16.93
N VAL A 510 19.48 -10.48 15.92
CA VAL A 510 19.67 -10.86 14.52
C VAL A 510 21.10 -11.33 14.27
N GLN A 511 22.10 -10.59 14.76
CA GLN A 511 23.52 -10.96 14.63
C GLN A 511 23.84 -12.25 15.37
N GLU A 512 23.25 -12.49 16.52
CA GLU A 512 23.41 -13.72 17.28
C GLU A 512 22.94 -14.94 16.48
N VAL A 513 21.75 -14.84 15.88
CA VAL A 513 21.18 -15.90 15.04
C VAL A 513 21.99 -16.08 13.75
N GLN A 514 22.42 -15.02 13.09
CA GLN A 514 23.25 -15.10 11.88
C GLN A 514 24.56 -15.85 12.11
N LYS A 515 25.16 -15.75 13.32
CA LYS A 515 26.35 -16.55 13.67
C LYS A 515 26.10 -18.06 13.62
N TYR A 516 24.88 -18.50 13.92
CA TYR A 516 24.49 -19.91 13.82
C TYR A 516 24.19 -20.32 12.39
N LEU A 517 23.52 -19.46 11.61
CA LEU A 517 23.17 -19.73 10.20
C LEU A 517 24.41 -19.79 9.29
N ASN A 518 25.42 -18.96 9.54
CA ASN A 518 26.63 -18.88 8.72
C ASN A 518 27.70 -19.95 9.03
N ARG A 519 27.53 -20.78 10.06
CA ARG A 519 28.55 -21.76 10.49
C ARG A 519 28.68 -23.00 9.61
N GLY A 520 27.90 -23.18 8.56
CA GLY A 520 27.89 -24.47 7.87
C GLY A 520 27.56 -24.55 6.40
N GLY A 521 27.65 -23.52 5.58
CA GLY A 521 27.45 -23.66 4.11
C GLY A 521 26.10 -24.28 3.66
N SER A 522 25.26 -24.68 4.56
CA SER A 522 23.85 -25.03 4.48
C SER A 522 23.19 -24.50 5.73
N SER A 523 21.93 -24.07 5.63
CA SER A 523 21.11 -23.53 6.76
C SER A 523 20.82 -24.60 7.82
N ASP A 524 21.88 -25.24 8.36
CA ASP A 524 21.79 -26.38 9.29
C ASP A 524 21.92 -25.89 10.74
N LEU A 525 20.78 -25.77 11.44
CA LEU A 525 20.68 -25.46 12.88
C LEU A 525 20.86 -26.71 13.76
N SER A 526 21.51 -27.76 13.27
CA SER A 526 21.65 -29.02 14.00
C SER A 526 22.40 -28.84 15.32
N GLY A 527 21.78 -29.26 16.42
CA GLY A 527 22.37 -29.24 17.74
C GLY A 527 22.34 -27.91 18.49
N VAL A 528 21.74 -26.87 17.96
CA VAL A 528 21.62 -25.57 18.62
C VAL A 528 20.27 -25.50 19.38
N LYS A 529 20.33 -25.16 20.66
CA LYS A 529 19.14 -24.85 21.47
C LYS A 529 18.87 -23.34 21.36
N LEU A 530 17.85 -22.98 20.62
CA LEU A 530 17.43 -21.60 20.49
C LEU A 530 16.33 -21.26 21.49
N SER A 531 16.40 -20.08 22.09
CA SER A 531 15.34 -19.50 22.91
C SER A 531 14.15 -19.05 22.04
N PRO A 532 12.96 -18.78 22.60
CA PRO A 532 11.80 -18.32 21.83
C PRO A 532 12.06 -17.05 21.01
N ASP A 533 12.77 -16.08 21.57
CA ASP A 533 13.17 -14.85 20.91
C ASP A 533 14.19 -15.10 19.79
N GLN A 534 15.12 -16.05 19.96
CA GLN A 534 16.04 -16.47 18.90
C GLN A 534 15.29 -17.19 17.75
N TRP A 535 14.25 -18.00 18.05
CA TRP A 535 13.40 -18.57 17.00
C TRP A 535 12.64 -17.51 16.20
N SER A 536 12.12 -16.50 16.89
CA SER A 536 11.51 -15.35 16.23
C SER A 536 12.52 -14.59 15.37
N ALA A 537 13.78 -14.47 15.85
CA ALA A 537 14.86 -13.87 15.07
C ALA A 537 15.25 -14.71 13.85
N VAL A 538 15.27 -16.06 13.96
CA VAL A 538 15.45 -16.95 12.78
C VAL A 538 14.38 -16.68 11.72
N ALA A 539 13.12 -16.66 12.14
CA ALA A 539 12.01 -16.35 11.22
C ALA A 539 12.19 -14.97 10.58
N PHE A 540 12.54 -13.95 11.36
CA PHE A 540 12.80 -12.62 10.86
C PHE A 540 13.95 -12.58 9.85
N VAL A 541 15.10 -13.23 10.16
CA VAL A 541 16.26 -13.29 9.25
C VAL A 541 15.90 -14.00 7.95
N MET A 542 15.23 -15.15 8.02
CA MET A 542 14.83 -15.90 6.84
C MET A 542 13.86 -15.14 5.95
N LEU A 543 12.87 -14.49 6.54
CA LEU A 543 11.89 -13.69 5.81
C LEU A 543 12.51 -12.42 5.18
N ASN A 544 13.65 -11.96 5.69
CA ASN A 544 14.34 -10.78 5.20
C ASN A 544 15.68 -11.10 4.48
N SER A 545 15.99 -12.39 4.23
CA SER A 545 17.13 -12.81 3.42
C SER A 545 16.93 -12.47 1.95
N GLU A 546 18.02 -12.06 1.26
CA GLU A 546 18.03 -11.86 -0.21
C GLU A 546 18.21 -13.18 -0.96
N GLU A 547 18.72 -14.22 -0.30
CA GLU A 547 18.86 -15.53 -0.88
C GLU A 547 17.50 -16.24 -0.86
N GLU A 548 17.01 -16.65 -2.01
CA GLU A 548 15.90 -17.60 -2.11
C GLU A 548 16.38 -18.91 -1.49
N LEU A 549 15.98 -19.17 -0.25
CA LEU A 549 16.20 -20.45 0.39
C LEU A 549 15.20 -21.44 -0.20
N ASP A 550 15.59 -22.16 -1.24
CA ASP A 550 14.75 -23.18 -1.88
C ASP A 550 14.33 -24.29 -0.91
N GLU A 551 15.12 -24.52 0.13
CA GLU A 551 14.91 -25.58 1.10
C GLU A 551 15.24 -25.13 2.54
N PHE A 552 14.28 -25.31 3.45
CA PHE A 552 14.50 -25.17 4.90
C PHE A 552 14.49 -26.52 5.60
N ASN A 553 15.62 -26.88 6.24
CA ASN A 553 15.82 -28.21 6.82
C ASN A 553 16.08 -28.15 8.35
N LEU A 554 15.08 -28.61 9.11
CA LEU A 554 15.18 -28.72 10.57
C LEU A 554 15.58 -30.12 11.07
N ARG A 555 15.93 -31.02 10.15
CA ARG A 555 16.11 -32.46 10.43
C ARG A 555 17.05 -32.82 11.59
N LYS A 556 17.86 -31.92 12.09
CA LYS A 556 18.90 -32.22 13.08
C LYS A 556 18.89 -31.28 14.28
N CYS A 557 17.89 -30.40 14.45
CA CYS A 557 17.89 -29.43 15.54
C CYS A 557 17.78 -30.01 16.95
N GLU A 558 17.39 -31.27 17.14
CA GLU A 558 17.34 -31.90 18.46
C GLU A 558 17.58 -33.42 18.44
N ARG A 559 18.85 -33.83 18.57
CA ARG A 559 19.19 -35.02 19.28
C ARG A 559 19.58 -34.62 20.71
N ALA A 560 18.65 -34.28 21.57
CA ALA A 560 18.89 -34.09 22.99
C ALA A 560 17.76 -34.70 23.80
N LEU A 561 18.07 -35.87 24.32
CA LEU A 561 17.46 -36.55 25.44
C LEU A 561 17.47 -35.64 26.68
N TYR A 562 16.41 -34.93 26.95
CA TYR A 562 15.93 -34.43 28.25
C TYR A 562 14.65 -33.63 28.04
N LEU A 563 13.52 -34.34 27.79
CA LEU A 563 12.35 -33.76 27.18
C LEU A 563 11.14 -33.61 28.11
N ASP A 564 11.19 -33.95 29.37
CA ASP A 564 9.98 -33.99 30.20
C ASP A 564 9.61 -32.68 30.92
N TYR A 565 10.51 -31.73 31.04
CA TYR A 565 10.23 -30.50 31.79
C TYR A 565 9.89 -29.28 30.95
N PHE A 566 10.26 -29.28 29.66
CA PHE A 566 10.03 -28.14 28.74
C PHE A 566 8.86 -28.31 27.76
N GLN A 567 8.17 -29.43 27.77
CA GLN A 567 7.22 -29.84 26.72
C GLN A 567 5.95 -28.99 26.59
N LYS A 568 5.52 -28.26 27.61
CA LYS A 568 4.19 -27.59 27.55
C LYS A 568 4.18 -26.13 27.06
N LYS A 569 5.28 -25.40 27.15
CA LYS A 569 5.30 -23.97 26.80
C LYS A 569 6.16 -23.61 25.57
N VAL A 570 7.21 -24.35 25.33
CA VAL A 570 8.18 -24.09 24.24
C VAL A 570 7.74 -24.68 22.90
N HIS A 571 6.93 -25.76 22.90
CA HIS A 571 6.45 -26.42 21.68
C HIS A 571 5.43 -25.60 20.89
N SER A 572 4.55 -24.88 21.57
CA SER A 572 3.56 -24.02 20.91
C SER A 572 4.23 -22.87 20.15
N HIS A 573 5.15 -22.19 20.78
CA HIS A 573 5.86 -21.03 20.23
C HIS A 573 6.70 -21.35 18.99
N ARG A 574 7.39 -22.49 19.02
CA ARG A 574 8.24 -22.95 17.92
C ARG A 574 7.42 -23.29 16.66
N LEU A 575 6.27 -23.90 16.86
CA LEU A 575 5.40 -24.32 15.76
C LEU A 575 4.72 -23.13 15.09
N GLU A 576 4.27 -22.13 15.82
CA GLU A 576 3.65 -20.94 15.25
C GLU A 576 4.61 -20.20 14.32
N HIS A 577 5.88 -20.03 14.70
CA HIS A 577 6.89 -19.44 13.82
C HIS A 577 7.25 -20.33 12.62
N LEU A 578 7.25 -21.66 12.80
CA LEU A 578 7.47 -22.60 11.70
C LEU A 578 6.29 -22.66 10.74
N VAL A 579 5.07 -22.63 11.24
CA VAL A 579 3.84 -22.57 10.45
C VAL A 579 3.82 -21.28 9.63
N PHE A 580 4.22 -20.18 10.23
CA PHE A 580 4.33 -18.91 9.52
C PHE A 580 5.37 -18.96 8.36
N LEU A 581 6.45 -19.74 8.50
CA LEU A 581 7.41 -19.96 7.42
C LEU A 581 6.86 -20.83 6.27
N ILE A 582 5.85 -21.66 6.52
CA ILE A 582 5.19 -22.48 5.49
C ILE A 582 4.57 -21.63 4.38
N ASP A 583 4.06 -20.46 4.73
CA ASP A 583 3.45 -19.56 3.76
C ASP A 583 4.47 -18.95 2.77
N TYR A 584 5.78 -19.15 2.99
CA TYR A 584 6.85 -18.48 2.26
C TYR A 584 7.93 -19.39 1.65
N HIS A 585 7.90 -20.72 1.89
CA HIS A 585 8.89 -21.65 1.38
C HIS A 585 8.27 -22.74 0.50
N PHE A 586 8.97 -23.13 -0.58
CA PHE A 586 8.53 -24.20 -1.47
C PHE A 586 8.72 -25.60 -0.89
N SER A 587 9.76 -25.80 -0.10
CA SER A 587 10.08 -27.10 0.50
C SER A 587 10.42 -26.97 1.98
N LEU A 588 9.73 -27.76 2.83
CA LEU A 588 9.92 -27.76 4.27
C LEU A 588 10.19 -29.17 4.76
N ARG A 589 11.34 -29.39 5.40
CA ARG A 589 11.72 -30.69 5.98
C ARG A 589 11.66 -30.66 7.49
N LEU A 590 10.61 -31.27 8.04
CA LEU A 590 10.33 -31.40 9.47
C LEU A 590 10.48 -32.86 9.96
N GLY A 591 11.23 -33.67 9.25
CA GLY A 591 11.51 -35.05 9.66
C GLY A 591 12.26 -35.11 10.98
N TRP A 592 11.92 -36.06 11.89
CA TRP A 592 12.53 -36.23 13.22
C TRP A 592 12.35 -35.04 14.18
N CYS A 593 11.36 -34.18 13.97
CA CYS A 593 11.12 -32.99 14.80
C CYS A 593 10.22 -33.25 16.02
N ASN A 594 9.90 -34.52 16.31
CA ASN A 594 9.03 -34.92 17.43
C ASN A 594 7.66 -34.19 17.43
N LEU A 595 7.11 -33.95 16.25
CA LEU A 595 5.80 -33.34 16.08
C LEU A 595 4.69 -34.26 16.59
N SER A 596 3.68 -33.68 17.24
CA SER A 596 2.54 -34.36 17.82
C SER A 596 1.24 -34.05 17.05
N GLU A 597 0.13 -34.67 17.47
CA GLU A 597 -1.21 -34.39 16.94
C GLU A 597 -1.58 -32.90 16.94
N LYS A 598 -1.21 -32.16 18.01
CA LYS A 598 -1.45 -30.69 18.07
C LYS A 598 -0.77 -29.95 16.95
N SER A 599 0.46 -30.35 16.61
CA SER A 599 1.21 -29.80 15.49
C SER A 599 0.51 -29.97 14.15
N CYS A 600 -0.28 -31.04 14.02
CA CYS A 600 -1.03 -31.32 12.79
C CYS A 600 -2.19 -30.34 12.56
N ALA A 601 -2.79 -29.80 13.62
CA ALA A 601 -3.84 -28.78 13.51
C ALA A 601 -3.26 -27.46 12.94
N ASP A 602 -2.10 -27.03 13.46
CA ASP A 602 -1.42 -25.81 13.03
C ASP A 602 -0.93 -25.95 11.58
N LEU A 603 -0.32 -27.11 11.25
CA LEU A 603 0.09 -27.42 9.88
C LEU A 603 -1.10 -27.48 8.91
N ALA A 604 -2.23 -28.04 9.31
CA ALA A 604 -3.44 -28.09 8.50
C ALA A 604 -4.01 -26.69 8.24
N SER A 605 -3.99 -25.82 9.25
CA SER A 605 -4.37 -24.41 9.11
C SER A 605 -3.48 -23.69 8.10
N ALA A 606 -2.15 -23.85 8.22
CA ALA A 606 -1.20 -23.25 7.29
C ALA A 606 -1.36 -23.79 5.85
N LEU A 607 -1.54 -25.10 5.68
CA LEU A 607 -1.78 -25.70 4.36
C LEU A 607 -3.10 -25.23 3.71
N SER A 608 -4.07 -24.83 4.53
CA SER A 608 -5.36 -24.30 4.08
C SER A 608 -5.31 -22.80 3.80
N SER A 609 -4.23 -22.12 4.18
CA SER A 609 -4.05 -20.69 3.98
C SER A 609 -4.00 -20.33 2.49
N ASN A 610 -4.71 -19.27 2.11
CA ASN A 610 -4.66 -18.71 0.75
C ASN A 610 -3.25 -18.23 0.37
N TYR A 611 -2.38 -18.08 1.36
CA TYR A 611 -1.03 -17.56 1.22
C TYR A 611 0.03 -18.65 1.11
N SER A 612 -0.32 -19.91 1.38
CA SER A 612 0.64 -21.02 1.36
C SER A 612 1.27 -21.18 -0.02
N THR A 613 2.61 -21.17 -0.05
CA THR A 613 3.42 -21.45 -1.25
C THR A 613 4.06 -22.83 -1.21
N LEU A 614 3.86 -23.59 -0.12
CA LEU A 614 4.50 -24.87 0.13
C LEU A 614 4.10 -25.93 -0.91
N ARG A 615 5.10 -26.53 -1.58
CA ARG A 615 4.92 -27.64 -2.51
C ARG A 615 5.41 -28.98 -1.98
N GLU A 616 6.46 -28.96 -1.17
CA GLU A 616 7.03 -30.17 -0.58
C GLU A 616 7.06 -30.08 0.93
N LEU A 617 6.50 -31.08 1.61
CA LEU A 617 6.49 -31.21 3.07
C LEU A 617 6.96 -32.61 3.48
N ASN A 618 8.07 -32.68 4.24
CA ASN A 618 8.53 -33.92 4.82
C ASN A 618 8.27 -33.94 6.33
N LEU A 619 7.39 -34.83 6.76
CA LEU A 619 7.01 -35.06 8.17
C LEU A 619 7.48 -36.42 8.68
N SER A 620 8.37 -37.12 7.96
CA SER A 620 8.83 -38.48 8.27
C SER A 620 9.36 -38.57 9.69
N TYR A 621 9.17 -39.72 10.33
CA TYR A 621 9.67 -40.05 11.66
C TYR A 621 9.17 -39.09 12.79
N ASN A 622 7.94 -38.63 12.69
CA ASN A 622 7.23 -37.90 13.75
C ASN A 622 6.12 -38.76 14.36
N LYS A 623 5.62 -38.38 15.55
CA LYS A 623 4.55 -39.11 16.27
C LYS A 623 3.20 -38.45 16.04
N LEU A 624 2.73 -38.43 14.80
CA LEU A 624 1.53 -37.67 14.42
C LEU A 624 0.23 -38.30 14.88
N GLN A 625 0.18 -39.64 15.08
CA GLN A 625 -1.01 -40.45 15.38
C GLN A 625 -2.10 -40.36 14.29
N ASP A 626 -3.10 -41.24 14.33
CA ASP A 626 -4.19 -41.27 13.34
C ASP A 626 -5.07 -40.02 13.37
N SER A 627 -5.26 -39.45 14.57
CA SER A 627 -6.00 -38.20 14.77
C SER A 627 -5.28 -36.99 14.11
N GLY A 628 -3.97 -36.90 14.26
CA GLY A 628 -3.18 -35.84 13.59
C GLY A 628 -3.19 -35.97 12.06
N VAL A 629 -3.09 -37.19 11.54
CA VAL A 629 -3.17 -37.42 10.10
C VAL A 629 -4.55 -37.05 9.54
N LYS A 630 -5.64 -37.27 10.31
CA LYS A 630 -6.98 -36.80 9.92
C LYS A 630 -7.06 -35.28 9.84
N LEU A 631 -6.46 -34.57 10.80
CA LEU A 631 -6.39 -33.09 10.78
C LEU A 631 -5.60 -32.59 9.56
N LEU A 632 -4.44 -33.16 9.28
CA LEU A 632 -3.66 -32.84 8.08
C LEU A 632 -4.45 -33.11 6.79
N SER A 633 -5.21 -34.24 6.73
CA SER A 633 -6.04 -34.54 5.58
C SER A 633 -7.11 -33.50 5.31
N ALA A 634 -7.62 -32.84 6.33
CA ALA A 634 -8.56 -31.72 6.16
C ALA A 634 -7.87 -30.50 5.49
N GLY A 635 -6.65 -30.14 5.92
CA GLY A 635 -5.86 -29.08 5.30
C GLY A 635 -5.48 -29.40 3.86
N LEU A 636 -5.10 -30.64 3.56
CA LEU A 636 -4.75 -31.10 2.21
C LEU A 636 -5.94 -31.07 1.22
N LYS A 637 -7.16 -31.16 1.71
CA LYS A 637 -8.40 -31.09 0.89
C LYS A 637 -8.82 -29.66 0.58
N SER A 638 -8.17 -28.67 1.18
CA SER A 638 -8.45 -27.26 0.90
C SER A 638 -8.16 -26.94 -0.58
N SER A 639 -9.04 -26.17 -1.20
CA SER A 639 -8.83 -25.62 -2.55
C SER A 639 -7.59 -24.73 -2.66
N HIS A 640 -7.06 -24.28 -1.53
CA HIS A 640 -5.89 -23.41 -1.44
C HIS A 640 -4.58 -24.18 -1.22
N CYS A 641 -4.66 -25.47 -0.93
CA CYS A 641 -3.47 -26.30 -0.71
C CYS A 641 -2.72 -26.52 -2.02
N LYS A 642 -1.46 -26.08 -2.08
CA LYS A 642 -0.57 -26.19 -3.24
C LYS A 642 0.45 -27.31 -3.09
N LEU A 643 0.32 -28.16 -2.09
CA LEU A 643 1.27 -29.21 -1.78
C LEU A 643 1.27 -30.29 -2.89
N GLU A 644 2.44 -30.54 -3.48
CA GLU A 644 2.68 -31.51 -4.55
C GLU A 644 3.28 -32.81 -3.98
N LYS A 645 4.07 -32.71 -2.91
CA LYS A 645 4.77 -33.85 -2.32
C LYS A 645 4.67 -33.82 -0.79
N LEU A 646 4.21 -34.96 -0.21
CA LEU A 646 4.16 -35.19 1.24
C LEU A 646 4.92 -36.46 1.57
N GLU A 647 5.90 -36.41 2.49
CA GLU A 647 6.67 -37.57 2.97
C GLU A 647 6.47 -37.80 4.47
#